data_7b89c8fac8a455784c1673248448e13c
#
_entry.id   7b89c8fac8a455784c1673248448e13c
#
_cell.length_a   1.000
_cell.length_b   1.000
_cell.length_c   1.000
_cell.angle_alpha   90.00
_cell.angle_beta   90.00
_cell.angle_gamma   90.00
#
_symmetry.space_group_name_H-M   'P 1'
#
loop_
_entity.id
_entity.type
_entity.pdbx_description
1 polymer ?
#
loop_
_entity_poly.entity_id
_entity_poly.type
_entity_poly.pdbx_seq_one_letter_code
_entity_poly.pdbx_strand_id
1 'polypeptide(L)'
;MTRPGRAASVAALASLPVLPLGWFVALQALPAWIPVTYLAYFLVVIAVPGTLFWRRLTGGTGWFAVDAVLGTTFGVACEALIYPLGRWLDVPLAALVMPAFALGIFLALPRKRHVERITPWWAVAGVMVSVGIVAAWYIRVGSRLIPLNAPEALRPNSDSPYQLSLAAELANHFPPQVPYVAGEPLTYHWMVYNHIASAHWITGIELDVLTQRVAPFAFLLLTALGAAAVAMVLTGRALAAPIGAGLTVLGSDLSPWAWTTTHTLYNDGPMSMGQMISPTQAFSTVLTLPLIAITALLLRRKPGQTKQQLAGLFLVATVLIAVLSISKATALPVYAAGIAAAWIYLTVQARRLNLRALVLGVLVTASYAGNLFLVLRGASHGTEVKPGGTFRSMLDGMLTGIDPSVQRGPSVLIIVSAAIVIAWLMPAAGALLIRRRLPRDPMVVMLLAGLISAIAAAGLLYHYSQAQVFFVRSAFVYGVLIAAWGLSSLDRRQYFAVAPALALGVAAIYFGRSRTDGLIRDCRDTSCLDRIFAEPPVVALLVVAVGVVVLGLVMRGSRRTWAVIAVAALLGTTVSPTVLSLARFAFPPQGPYESIAPGGIEAARFIRGLSAPDDLIATNIHCHAPTGPQCHTGSFWIPGYAERRVLVEGWAYTARANDVHTSAEALYGPFWDQEKLRINDEAFTGPTAEGLETLRTKYGVHWLLADERVAQIPDDLARLAELRFQEGTVRVYQLYPPRPPEEPTEGP
;
A
#
# COMPACT_ATOMS: atom_id res chain seq x y z
N MET A 1 9.24 -6.64 -44.63
CA MET A 1 9.61 -5.81 -43.45
C MET A 1 10.74 -4.89 -43.86
N THR A 2 10.51 -3.61 -43.92
CA THR A 2 11.48 -2.58 -44.29
C THR A 2 12.56 -2.42 -43.19
N ARG A 3 13.80 -2.03 -43.58
CA ARG A 3 14.94 -1.85 -42.67
C ARG A 3 14.64 -1.09 -41.34
N PRO A 4 13.74 -0.09 -41.28
CA PRO A 4 13.38 0.57 -40.01
C PRO A 4 12.67 -0.36 -39.01
N GLY A 5 11.99 -1.40 -39.43
CA GLY A 5 11.30 -2.33 -38.53
C GLY A 5 12.26 -3.26 -37.75
N ARG A 6 13.44 -3.60 -38.31
CA ARG A 6 14.43 -4.42 -37.62
C ARG A 6 15.15 -3.65 -36.49
N ALA A 7 15.58 -2.42 -36.76
CA ALA A 7 16.22 -1.56 -35.76
C ALA A 7 15.28 -1.26 -34.58
N ALA A 8 14.00 -1.01 -34.85
CA ALA A 8 12.98 -0.79 -33.84
C ALA A 8 12.73 -2.03 -32.98
N SER A 9 12.72 -3.23 -33.59
CA SER A 9 12.58 -4.49 -32.84
C SER A 9 13.80 -4.79 -31.96
N VAL A 10 15.01 -4.47 -32.44
CA VAL A 10 16.25 -4.61 -31.66
C VAL A 10 16.26 -3.65 -30.48
N ALA A 11 15.85 -2.39 -30.64
CA ALA A 11 15.78 -1.41 -29.56
C ALA A 11 14.76 -1.80 -28.47
N ALA A 12 13.59 -2.35 -28.88
CA ALA A 12 12.60 -2.89 -27.95
C ALA A 12 13.18 -4.08 -27.16
N LEU A 13 13.81 -5.02 -27.84
CA LEU A 13 14.47 -6.17 -27.21
C LEU A 13 15.62 -5.74 -26.29
N ALA A 14 16.39 -4.72 -26.68
CA ALA A 14 17.47 -4.17 -25.87
C ALA A 14 16.99 -3.43 -24.61
N SER A 15 15.74 -2.95 -24.57
CA SER A 15 15.15 -2.30 -23.39
C SER A 15 14.52 -3.28 -22.39
N LEU A 16 14.14 -4.49 -22.83
CA LEU A 16 13.52 -5.50 -21.95
C LEU A 16 14.41 -5.93 -20.78
N PRO A 17 15.75 -6.03 -20.90
CA PRO A 17 16.63 -6.35 -19.78
C PRO A 17 16.59 -5.35 -18.61
N VAL A 18 16.07 -4.12 -18.83
CA VAL A 18 15.97 -3.11 -17.76
C VAL A 18 15.05 -3.61 -16.63
N LEU A 19 14.00 -4.38 -16.94
CA LEU A 19 13.11 -4.91 -15.90
C LEU A 19 13.83 -5.93 -15.00
N PRO A 20 14.43 -7.03 -15.50
CA PRO A 20 15.18 -7.94 -14.64
C PRO A 20 16.42 -7.28 -14.04
N LEU A 21 17.14 -6.44 -14.78
CA LEU A 21 18.28 -5.72 -14.23
C LEU A 21 17.87 -4.81 -13.08
N GLY A 22 16.79 -4.02 -13.23
CA GLY A 22 16.23 -3.20 -12.19
C GLY A 22 15.80 -4.02 -10.97
N TRP A 23 15.24 -5.21 -11.17
CA TRP A 23 14.89 -6.15 -10.11
C TRP A 23 16.11 -6.59 -9.30
N PHE A 24 17.15 -7.10 -9.98
CA PHE A 24 18.35 -7.58 -9.29
C PHE A 24 19.14 -6.44 -8.63
N VAL A 25 19.27 -5.29 -9.30
CA VAL A 25 19.98 -4.14 -8.75
C VAL A 25 19.25 -3.54 -7.55
N ALA A 26 17.91 -3.46 -7.58
CA ALA A 26 17.13 -2.96 -6.45
C ALA A 26 17.22 -3.86 -5.21
N LEU A 27 17.38 -5.15 -5.41
CA LEU A 27 17.47 -6.16 -4.34
C LEU A 27 18.91 -6.65 -4.10
N GLN A 28 19.92 -5.94 -4.58
CA GLN A 28 21.34 -6.34 -4.50
C GLN A 28 21.87 -6.52 -3.07
N ALA A 29 21.22 -5.91 -2.07
CA ALA A 29 21.58 -6.08 -0.66
C ALA A 29 21.15 -7.44 -0.08
N LEU A 30 20.34 -8.21 -0.82
CA LEU A 30 19.89 -9.53 -0.43
C LEU A 30 20.79 -10.62 -1.08
N PRO A 31 20.94 -11.80 -0.46
CA PRO A 31 21.55 -12.95 -1.11
C PRO A 31 20.91 -13.22 -2.47
N ALA A 32 21.75 -13.47 -3.49
CA ALA A 32 21.30 -13.56 -4.89
C ALA A 32 20.23 -14.63 -5.15
N TRP A 33 20.17 -15.68 -4.35
CA TRP A 33 19.14 -16.71 -4.49
C TRP A 33 17.73 -16.18 -4.20
N ILE A 34 17.57 -15.18 -3.32
CA ILE A 34 16.27 -14.59 -2.94
C ILE A 34 15.58 -13.93 -4.15
N PRO A 35 16.18 -12.91 -4.82
CA PRO A 35 15.53 -12.31 -5.97
C PRO A 35 15.36 -13.29 -7.15
N VAL A 36 16.22 -14.30 -7.29
CA VAL A 36 16.09 -15.35 -8.32
C VAL A 36 14.89 -16.24 -8.03
N THR A 37 14.80 -16.78 -6.82
CA THR A 37 13.74 -17.72 -6.43
C THR A 37 12.38 -17.05 -6.44
N TYR A 38 12.28 -15.82 -5.91
CA TYR A 38 11.02 -15.09 -5.95
C TYR A 38 10.60 -14.77 -7.39
N LEU A 39 11.53 -14.37 -8.25
CA LEU A 39 11.22 -14.10 -9.66
C LEU A 39 10.73 -15.37 -10.37
N ALA A 40 11.37 -16.51 -10.12
CA ALA A 40 10.96 -17.80 -10.68
C ALA A 40 9.54 -18.19 -10.21
N TYR A 41 9.30 -18.11 -8.90
CA TYR A 41 7.96 -18.31 -8.33
C TYR A 41 6.95 -17.36 -8.98
N PHE A 42 7.24 -16.06 -9.03
CA PHE A 42 6.33 -15.05 -9.55
C PHE A 42 5.98 -15.29 -11.03
N LEU A 43 6.97 -15.68 -11.85
CA LEU A 43 6.75 -15.98 -13.26
C LEU A 43 5.95 -17.27 -13.45
N VAL A 44 6.32 -18.36 -12.76
CA VAL A 44 5.74 -19.68 -12.98
C VAL A 44 4.37 -19.82 -12.33
N VAL A 45 4.20 -19.35 -11.09
CA VAL A 45 2.95 -19.53 -10.34
C VAL A 45 1.93 -18.44 -10.65
N ILE A 46 2.37 -17.20 -10.91
CA ILE A 46 1.48 -16.05 -10.99
C ILE A 46 1.38 -15.50 -12.41
N ALA A 47 2.50 -15.04 -12.99
CA ALA A 47 2.47 -14.23 -14.20
C ALA A 47 2.02 -15.02 -15.44
N VAL A 48 2.58 -16.19 -15.67
CA VAL A 48 2.22 -17.03 -16.82
C VAL A 48 0.78 -17.55 -16.68
N PRO A 49 0.38 -18.20 -15.57
CA PRO A 49 -1.00 -18.65 -15.39
C PRO A 49 -2.01 -17.52 -15.45
N GLY A 50 -1.77 -16.42 -14.75
CA GLY A 50 -2.64 -15.25 -14.74
C GLY A 50 -2.83 -14.64 -16.12
N THR A 51 -1.75 -14.55 -16.94
CA THR A 51 -1.82 -14.09 -18.32
C THR A 51 -2.67 -15.02 -19.20
N LEU A 52 -2.52 -16.33 -19.06
CA LEU A 52 -3.33 -17.30 -19.79
C LEU A 52 -4.80 -17.24 -19.40
N PHE A 53 -5.11 -17.17 -18.09
CA PHE A 53 -6.48 -17.00 -17.59
C PHE A 53 -7.10 -15.70 -18.08
N TRP A 54 -6.38 -14.56 -17.95
CA TRP A 54 -6.83 -13.27 -18.45
C TRP A 54 -7.22 -13.33 -19.94
N ARG A 55 -6.31 -13.79 -20.77
CA ARG A 55 -6.53 -13.85 -22.22
C ARG A 55 -7.65 -14.82 -22.60
N ARG A 56 -7.78 -15.92 -21.87
CA ARG A 56 -8.83 -16.91 -22.11
C ARG A 56 -10.21 -16.38 -21.76
N LEU A 57 -10.33 -15.73 -20.62
CA LEU A 57 -11.60 -15.24 -20.08
C LEU A 57 -12.05 -13.95 -20.79
N THR A 58 -11.15 -13.01 -21.01
CA THR A 58 -11.51 -11.69 -21.57
C THR A 58 -11.48 -11.63 -23.10
N GLY A 59 -10.80 -12.57 -23.74
CA GLY A 59 -10.50 -12.54 -25.18
C GLY A 59 -9.35 -11.62 -25.54
N GLY A 60 -8.64 -11.07 -24.55
CA GLY A 60 -7.49 -10.18 -24.69
C GLY A 60 -7.84 -8.76 -25.14
N THR A 61 -6.89 -7.84 -24.95
CA THR A 61 -7.00 -6.42 -25.33
C THR A 61 -6.56 -6.17 -26.78
N GLY A 62 -5.86 -7.12 -27.37
CA GLY A 62 -5.20 -7.01 -28.67
C GLY A 62 -3.75 -6.52 -28.59
N TRP A 63 -3.21 -6.31 -27.37
CA TRP A 63 -1.82 -5.97 -27.10
C TRP A 63 -1.24 -6.99 -26.13
N PHE A 64 -0.29 -7.82 -26.57
CA PHE A 64 0.27 -8.87 -25.72
C PHE A 64 0.86 -8.32 -24.40
N ALA A 65 1.67 -7.25 -24.48
CA ALA A 65 2.28 -6.63 -23.31
C ALA A 65 1.24 -6.14 -22.29
N VAL A 66 0.11 -5.58 -22.75
CA VAL A 66 -1.00 -5.16 -21.89
C VAL A 66 -1.66 -6.36 -21.23
N ASP A 67 -1.94 -7.40 -22.01
CA ASP A 67 -2.55 -8.63 -21.48
C ASP A 67 -1.62 -9.35 -20.49
N ALA A 68 -0.31 -9.34 -20.74
CA ALA A 68 0.68 -9.92 -19.81
C ALA A 68 0.68 -9.18 -18.47
N VAL A 69 0.70 -7.86 -18.47
CA VAL A 69 0.70 -7.06 -17.23
C VAL A 69 -0.62 -7.22 -16.48
N LEU A 70 -1.77 -7.03 -17.15
CA LEU A 70 -3.08 -7.16 -16.50
C LEU A 70 -3.37 -8.59 -16.07
N GLY A 71 -2.90 -9.58 -16.84
CA GLY A 71 -2.98 -10.99 -16.48
C GLY A 71 -2.11 -11.33 -15.27
N THR A 72 -0.91 -10.77 -15.17
CA THR A 72 -0.06 -10.93 -13.98
C THR A 72 -0.75 -10.39 -12.73
N THR A 73 -1.32 -9.19 -12.79
CA THR A 73 -2.05 -8.61 -11.65
C THR A 73 -3.31 -9.40 -11.30
N PHE A 74 -4.00 -9.98 -12.30
CA PHE A 74 -5.10 -10.91 -12.07
C PHE A 74 -4.61 -12.23 -11.46
N GLY A 75 -3.45 -12.73 -11.87
CA GLY A 75 -2.80 -13.91 -11.28
C GLY A 75 -2.51 -13.72 -9.79
N VAL A 76 -2.04 -12.54 -9.38
CA VAL A 76 -1.85 -12.19 -7.97
C VAL A 76 -3.18 -12.27 -7.19
N ALA A 77 -4.29 -11.80 -7.79
CA ALA A 77 -5.61 -11.93 -7.17
C ALA A 77 -6.07 -13.39 -7.05
N CYS A 78 -5.85 -14.20 -8.08
CA CYS A 78 -6.19 -15.62 -8.04
C CYS A 78 -5.41 -16.35 -6.96
N GLU A 79 -4.11 -16.13 -6.87
CA GLU A 79 -3.25 -16.74 -5.85
C GLU A 79 -3.67 -16.34 -4.45
N ALA A 80 -3.89 -15.04 -4.18
CA ALA A 80 -4.33 -14.54 -2.89
C ALA A 80 -5.68 -15.13 -2.45
N LEU A 81 -6.51 -15.58 -3.39
CA LEU A 81 -7.78 -16.25 -3.12
C LEU A 81 -7.63 -17.76 -2.93
N ILE A 82 -6.72 -18.40 -3.68
CA ILE A 82 -6.49 -19.86 -3.62
C ILE A 82 -5.77 -20.23 -2.32
N TYR A 83 -4.80 -19.43 -1.88
CA TYR A 83 -4.00 -19.71 -0.70
C TYR A 83 -4.82 -19.94 0.59
N PRO A 84 -5.76 -19.06 1.00
CA PRO A 84 -6.55 -19.29 2.21
C PRO A 84 -7.45 -20.51 2.10
N LEU A 85 -7.94 -20.86 0.91
CA LEU A 85 -8.68 -22.10 0.69
C LEU A 85 -7.78 -23.33 0.91
N GLY A 86 -6.53 -23.25 0.43
CA GLY A 86 -5.52 -24.26 0.69
C GLY A 86 -5.19 -24.38 2.18
N ARG A 87 -5.01 -23.25 2.87
CA ARG A 87 -4.74 -23.27 4.32
C ARG A 87 -5.91 -23.87 5.12
N TRP A 88 -7.14 -23.59 4.71
CA TRP A 88 -8.31 -24.22 5.34
C TRP A 88 -8.32 -25.75 5.19
N LEU A 89 -7.71 -26.27 4.12
CA LEU A 89 -7.54 -27.72 3.86
C LEU A 89 -6.18 -28.26 4.34
N ASP A 90 -5.41 -27.44 5.06
CA ASP A 90 -4.03 -27.73 5.48
C ASP A 90 -3.06 -28.05 4.33
N VAL A 91 -3.25 -27.38 3.19
CA VAL A 91 -2.40 -27.47 2.00
C VAL A 91 -1.73 -26.10 1.71
N PRO A 92 -0.63 -25.75 2.39
CA PRO A 92 0.01 -24.43 2.23
C PRO A 92 0.55 -24.18 0.82
N LEU A 93 0.82 -25.22 0.06
CA LEU A 93 1.30 -25.16 -1.32
C LEU A 93 0.18 -25.11 -2.38
N ALA A 94 -1.06 -24.83 -1.98
CA ALA A 94 -2.22 -24.86 -2.88
C ALA A 94 -2.08 -23.95 -4.11
N ALA A 95 -1.32 -22.84 -4.03
CA ALA A 95 -1.11 -21.97 -5.17
C ALA A 95 -0.37 -22.63 -6.34
N LEU A 96 0.35 -23.74 -6.12
CA LEU A 96 0.97 -24.55 -7.18
C LEU A 96 -0.05 -25.22 -8.11
N VAL A 97 -1.33 -25.21 -7.75
CA VAL A 97 -2.40 -25.65 -8.68
C VAL A 97 -2.53 -24.71 -9.90
N MET A 98 -2.14 -23.43 -9.77
CA MET A 98 -2.29 -22.45 -10.85
C MET A 98 -1.53 -22.79 -12.12
N PRO A 99 -0.23 -23.12 -12.10
CA PRO A 99 0.49 -23.54 -13.31
C PRO A 99 -0.05 -24.85 -13.90
N ALA A 100 -0.44 -25.82 -13.06
CA ALA A 100 -1.05 -27.07 -13.55
C ALA A 100 -2.38 -26.82 -14.27
N PHE A 101 -3.24 -25.98 -13.70
CA PHE A 101 -4.53 -25.62 -14.29
C PHE A 101 -4.35 -24.79 -15.58
N ALA A 102 -3.38 -23.87 -15.60
CA ALA A 102 -3.04 -23.11 -16.80
C ALA A 102 -2.51 -24.00 -17.92
N LEU A 103 -1.67 -24.98 -17.62
CA LEU A 103 -1.19 -25.97 -18.57
C LEU A 103 -2.37 -26.84 -19.11
N GLY A 104 -3.26 -27.30 -18.24
CA GLY A 104 -4.47 -28.02 -18.64
C GLY A 104 -5.34 -27.22 -19.63
N ILE A 105 -5.61 -25.94 -19.32
CA ILE A 105 -6.33 -25.04 -20.21
C ILE A 105 -5.58 -24.85 -21.54
N PHE A 106 -4.27 -24.70 -21.51
CA PHE A 106 -3.45 -24.52 -22.71
C PHE A 106 -3.49 -25.75 -23.63
N LEU A 107 -3.46 -26.95 -23.06
CA LEU A 107 -3.48 -28.21 -23.81
C LEU A 107 -4.90 -28.59 -24.32
N ALA A 108 -5.92 -28.39 -23.47
CA ALA A 108 -7.28 -28.86 -23.74
C ALA A 108 -8.09 -27.96 -24.68
N LEU A 109 -7.72 -26.68 -24.81
CA LEU A 109 -8.58 -25.72 -25.51
C LEU A 109 -7.97 -25.23 -26.83
N PRO A 110 -8.78 -25.14 -27.91
CA PRO A 110 -8.28 -24.72 -29.21
C PRO A 110 -7.73 -23.28 -29.16
N ARG A 111 -6.58 -23.10 -29.82
CA ARG A 111 -5.89 -21.81 -29.92
C ARG A 111 -6.68 -20.86 -30.80
N LYS A 112 -7.30 -19.85 -30.21
CA LYS A 112 -7.83 -18.70 -30.99
C LYS A 112 -6.64 -17.86 -31.46
N ARG A 113 -6.42 -17.78 -32.78
CA ARG A 113 -5.43 -16.85 -33.35
C ARG A 113 -5.93 -15.42 -33.10
N HIS A 114 -5.31 -14.71 -32.17
CA HIS A 114 -5.52 -13.28 -32.01
C HIS A 114 -4.53 -12.54 -32.89
N VAL A 115 -5.03 -11.58 -33.68
CA VAL A 115 -4.17 -10.61 -34.35
C VAL A 115 -3.62 -9.67 -33.26
N GLU A 116 -2.36 -9.85 -32.92
CA GLU A 116 -1.71 -9.06 -31.89
C GLU A 116 -1.06 -7.81 -32.48
N ARG A 117 -1.31 -6.67 -31.84
CA ARG A 117 -0.60 -5.43 -32.12
C ARG A 117 0.72 -5.46 -31.33
N ILE A 118 1.81 -5.19 -32.00
CA ILE A 118 3.12 -5.05 -31.35
C ILE A 118 3.18 -3.66 -30.73
N THR A 119 3.49 -3.61 -29.42
CA THR A 119 3.72 -2.33 -28.73
C THR A 119 4.96 -1.66 -29.33
N PRO A 120 4.90 -0.40 -29.76
CA PRO A 120 6.04 0.28 -30.33
C PRO A 120 7.22 0.33 -29.36
N TRP A 121 8.43 0.12 -29.84
CA TRP A 121 9.65 0.05 -29.00
C TRP A 121 9.84 1.28 -28.13
N TRP A 122 9.57 2.47 -28.64
CA TRP A 122 9.70 3.72 -27.88
C TRP A 122 8.73 3.81 -26.70
N ALA A 123 7.55 3.20 -26.81
CA ALA A 123 6.59 3.13 -25.71
C ALA A 123 7.08 2.15 -24.63
N VAL A 124 7.64 1.00 -25.05
CA VAL A 124 8.29 0.06 -24.13
C VAL A 124 9.48 0.73 -23.44
N ALA A 125 10.36 1.37 -24.19
CA ALA A 125 11.52 2.08 -23.65
C ALA A 125 11.10 3.16 -22.63
N GLY A 126 10.07 3.94 -22.93
CA GLY A 126 9.56 4.96 -22.01
C GLY A 126 8.99 4.38 -20.72
N VAL A 127 8.33 3.22 -20.77
CA VAL A 127 7.90 2.47 -19.58
C VAL A 127 9.11 1.95 -18.80
N MET A 128 10.14 1.42 -19.49
CA MET A 128 11.37 0.94 -18.85
C MET A 128 12.15 2.07 -18.15
N VAL A 129 12.11 3.30 -18.65
CA VAL A 129 12.63 4.47 -17.92
C VAL A 129 11.92 4.62 -16.57
N SER A 130 10.61 4.48 -16.53
CA SER A 130 9.84 4.53 -15.26
C SER A 130 10.23 3.39 -14.31
N VAL A 131 10.45 2.18 -14.84
CA VAL A 131 10.97 1.03 -14.07
C VAL A 131 12.36 1.35 -13.49
N GLY A 132 13.26 1.94 -14.29
CA GLY A 132 14.59 2.37 -13.82
C GLY A 132 14.50 3.42 -12.70
N ILE A 133 13.57 4.37 -12.79
CA ILE A 133 13.33 5.37 -11.74
C ILE A 133 12.82 4.70 -10.45
N VAL A 134 11.90 3.75 -10.54
CA VAL A 134 11.44 2.96 -9.38
C VAL A 134 12.59 2.23 -8.73
N ALA A 135 13.42 1.54 -9.50
CA ALA A 135 14.58 0.82 -8.97
C ALA A 135 15.57 1.78 -8.28
N ALA A 136 15.91 2.91 -8.92
CA ALA A 136 16.80 3.92 -8.36
C ALA A 136 16.25 4.53 -7.06
N TRP A 137 14.96 4.83 -7.02
CA TRP A 137 14.31 5.32 -5.80
C TRP A 137 14.32 4.25 -4.70
N TYR A 138 14.03 3.01 -5.07
CA TYR A 138 14.01 1.91 -4.11
C TYR A 138 15.35 1.68 -3.44
N ILE A 139 16.44 1.69 -4.21
CA ILE A 139 17.82 1.56 -3.69
C ILE A 139 18.16 2.73 -2.76
N ARG A 140 17.80 3.94 -3.17
CA ARG A 140 18.21 5.15 -2.46
C ARG A 140 17.36 5.45 -1.23
N VAL A 141 16.08 5.15 -1.29
CA VAL A 141 15.08 5.52 -0.29
C VAL A 141 14.36 4.30 0.27
N GLY A 142 13.64 3.55 -0.57
CA GLY A 142 12.72 2.51 -0.15
C GLY A 142 13.37 1.42 0.71
N SER A 143 14.52 0.89 0.29
CA SER A 143 15.22 -0.17 1.03
C SER A 143 15.84 0.29 2.35
N ARG A 144 15.96 1.60 2.56
CA ARG A 144 16.54 2.19 3.76
C ARG A 144 15.50 2.61 4.80
N LEU A 145 14.23 2.58 4.43
CA LEU A 145 13.13 2.95 5.33
C LEU A 145 13.01 2.00 6.52
N ILE A 146 13.29 0.72 6.30
CA ILE A 146 13.29 -0.32 7.32
C ILE A 146 14.59 -1.11 7.14
N PRO A 147 15.62 -0.91 7.98
CA PRO A 147 16.88 -1.65 7.86
C PRO A 147 16.69 -3.10 8.31
N LEU A 148 16.98 -4.08 7.45
CA LEU A 148 16.96 -5.50 7.82
C LEU A 148 18.16 -5.91 8.69
N ASN A 149 19.26 -5.14 8.60
CA ASN A 149 20.50 -5.44 9.33
C ASN A 149 20.56 -4.82 10.73
N ALA A 150 19.63 -3.95 11.04
CA ALA A 150 19.51 -3.29 12.34
C ALA A 150 18.03 -3.06 12.65
N PRO A 151 17.26 -4.14 12.82
CA PRO A 151 15.84 -4.04 13.14
C PRO A 151 15.60 -3.38 14.49
N GLU A 152 16.58 -3.44 15.41
CA GLU A 152 16.60 -2.73 16.70
C GLU A 152 16.56 -1.21 16.50
N ALA A 153 17.12 -0.71 15.40
CA ALA A 153 17.07 0.70 15.01
C ALA A 153 15.77 1.05 14.27
N LEU A 154 14.75 0.20 14.33
CA LEU A 154 13.42 0.54 13.81
C LEU A 154 12.98 1.86 14.44
N ARG A 155 12.70 2.84 13.59
CA ARG A 155 12.03 4.07 13.98
C ARG A 155 10.77 3.71 14.76
N PRO A 156 10.23 4.65 15.56
CA PRO A 156 8.91 4.49 16.18
C PRO A 156 7.83 4.34 15.10
N ASN A 157 7.81 3.16 14.50
CA ASN A 157 6.86 2.74 13.49
C ASN A 157 6.38 1.35 13.87
N SER A 158 5.29 1.31 14.60
CA SER A 158 4.61 0.08 14.97
C SER A 158 3.98 -0.65 13.76
N ASP A 159 3.85 0.03 12.60
CA ASP A 159 3.19 -0.57 11.43
C ASP A 159 4.00 -1.72 10.83
N SER A 160 5.33 -1.61 10.73
CA SER A 160 6.12 -2.68 10.09
C SER A 160 6.13 -3.99 10.88
N PRO A 161 6.37 -4.02 12.20
CA PRO A 161 6.18 -5.23 13.01
C PRO A 161 4.74 -5.75 12.97
N TYR A 162 3.75 -4.86 13.00
CA TYR A 162 2.34 -5.23 12.87
C TYR A 162 2.07 -5.95 11.55
N GLN A 163 2.55 -5.44 10.41
CA GLN A 163 2.37 -6.08 9.10
C GLN A 163 3.06 -7.45 9.05
N LEU A 164 4.26 -7.55 9.66
CA LEU A 164 4.99 -8.81 9.74
C LEU A 164 4.24 -9.85 10.59
N SER A 165 3.68 -9.44 11.73
CA SER A 165 2.91 -10.33 12.60
C SER A 165 1.66 -10.90 11.90
N LEU A 166 1.00 -10.11 11.05
CA LEU A 166 -0.14 -10.59 10.24
C LEU A 166 0.31 -11.56 9.14
N ALA A 167 1.50 -11.34 8.54
CA ALA A 167 2.04 -12.29 7.57
C ALA A 167 2.37 -13.64 8.24
N ALA A 168 2.95 -13.60 9.44
CA ALA A 168 3.24 -14.79 10.23
C ALA A 168 1.96 -15.55 10.64
N GLU A 169 0.92 -14.82 11.04
CA GLU A 169 -0.38 -15.42 11.35
C GLU A 169 -0.96 -16.16 10.15
N LEU A 170 -1.00 -15.51 8.98
CA LEU A 170 -1.54 -16.12 7.76
C LEU A 170 -0.66 -17.26 7.21
N ALA A 171 0.64 -17.27 7.51
CA ALA A 171 1.52 -18.38 7.16
C ALA A 171 1.20 -19.65 7.96
N ASN A 172 0.78 -19.50 9.22
CA ASN A 172 0.63 -20.62 10.14
C ASN A 172 -0.84 -20.99 10.43
N HIS A 173 -1.77 -20.02 10.40
CA HIS A 173 -3.14 -20.23 10.87
C HIS A 173 -4.20 -19.73 9.86
N PHE A 174 -5.32 -20.47 9.78
CA PHE A 174 -6.52 -20.04 9.08
C PHE A 174 -7.77 -20.69 9.74
N PRO A 175 -8.83 -19.92 10.08
CA PRO A 175 -8.98 -18.45 9.92
C PRO A 175 -8.03 -17.65 10.84
N PRO A 176 -7.61 -16.45 10.40
CA PRO A 176 -6.66 -15.65 11.15
C PRO A 176 -7.27 -15.01 12.40
N GLN A 177 -6.44 -14.88 13.43
CA GLN A 177 -6.73 -14.14 14.66
C GLN A 177 -5.73 -13.00 14.85
N VAL A 178 -5.90 -12.19 15.89
CA VAL A 178 -4.90 -11.20 16.30
C VAL A 178 -3.70 -11.94 16.89
N PRO A 179 -2.51 -11.89 16.25
CA PRO A 179 -1.39 -12.71 16.70
C PRO A 179 -0.70 -12.21 17.97
N TYR A 180 -0.85 -10.92 18.30
CA TYR A 180 -0.23 -10.25 19.45
C TYR A 180 -1.18 -10.17 20.67
N VAL A 181 -2.43 -10.66 20.57
CA VAL A 181 -3.37 -10.87 21.67
C VAL A 181 -4.17 -12.13 21.39
N ALA A 182 -3.75 -13.25 21.95
CA ALA A 182 -4.38 -14.54 21.69
C ALA A 182 -5.88 -14.55 22.06
N GLY A 183 -6.72 -15.12 21.18
CA GLY A 183 -8.16 -15.21 21.36
C GLY A 183 -8.95 -14.02 20.80
N GLU A 184 -8.31 -12.92 20.39
CA GLU A 184 -9.01 -11.79 19.78
C GLU A 184 -9.21 -12.03 18.26
N PRO A 185 -10.40 -11.72 17.72
CA PRO A 185 -10.67 -11.88 16.30
C PRO A 185 -9.93 -10.82 15.47
N LEU A 186 -9.36 -11.22 14.32
CA LEU A 186 -8.74 -10.28 13.40
C LEU A 186 -9.82 -9.58 12.55
N THR A 187 -10.03 -8.30 12.82
CA THR A 187 -10.98 -7.43 12.09
C THR A 187 -10.24 -6.43 11.18
N TYR A 188 -9.30 -6.90 10.41
CA TYR A 188 -8.42 -6.08 9.57
C TYR A 188 -8.32 -6.64 8.15
N HIS A 189 -7.73 -5.88 7.24
CA HIS A 189 -7.50 -6.29 5.85
C HIS A 189 -6.30 -7.25 5.78
N TRP A 190 -6.51 -8.49 5.43
CA TRP A 190 -5.47 -9.52 5.48
C TRP A 190 -5.12 -10.15 4.12
N MET A 191 -5.75 -9.75 3.02
CA MET A 191 -5.59 -10.44 1.73
C MET A 191 -4.16 -10.38 1.16
N VAL A 192 -3.42 -9.29 1.39
CA VAL A 192 -2.03 -9.16 0.92
C VAL A 192 -1.10 -10.17 1.60
N TYR A 193 -1.37 -10.51 2.85
CA TYR A 193 -0.53 -11.44 3.61
C TYR A 193 -0.68 -12.88 3.14
N ASN A 194 -1.79 -13.23 2.48
CA ASN A 194 -1.93 -14.50 1.78
C ASN A 194 -0.90 -14.64 0.66
N HIS A 195 -0.67 -13.57 -0.12
CA HIS A 195 0.38 -13.57 -1.14
C HIS A 195 1.78 -13.72 -0.51
N ILE A 196 2.04 -12.99 0.59
CA ILE A 196 3.33 -13.06 1.29
C ILE A 196 3.55 -14.46 1.88
N ALA A 197 2.55 -15.01 2.56
CA ALA A 197 2.59 -16.35 3.15
C ALA A 197 2.71 -17.46 2.09
N SER A 198 1.98 -17.36 0.97
CA SER A 198 2.12 -18.26 -0.17
C SER A 198 3.53 -18.23 -0.76
N ALA A 199 4.09 -17.03 -0.94
CA ALA A 199 5.46 -16.88 -1.41
C ALA A 199 6.45 -17.52 -0.42
N HIS A 200 6.28 -17.29 0.89
CA HIS A 200 7.11 -17.90 1.94
C HIS A 200 7.11 -19.44 1.83
N TRP A 201 5.95 -20.05 1.82
CA TRP A 201 5.82 -21.53 1.75
C TRP A 201 6.42 -22.14 0.49
N ILE A 202 6.29 -21.47 -0.67
CA ILE A 202 6.77 -21.99 -1.95
C ILE A 202 8.27 -21.76 -2.14
N THR A 203 8.78 -20.62 -1.63
CA THR A 203 10.17 -20.20 -1.91
C THR A 203 11.14 -20.44 -0.77
N GLY A 204 10.65 -20.60 0.46
CA GLY A 204 11.47 -20.65 1.68
C GLY A 204 12.11 -19.31 2.06
N ILE A 205 11.71 -18.19 1.42
CA ILE A 205 12.20 -16.86 1.79
C ILE A 205 11.54 -16.42 3.09
N GLU A 206 12.32 -15.86 4.01
CA GLU A 206 11.87 -15.36 5.31
C GLU A 206 10.78 -14.30 5.16
N LEU A 207 9.79 -14.33 6.07
CA LEU A 207 8.61 -13.45 6.02
C LEU A 207 8.97 -11.97 6.14
N ASP A 208 9.98 -11.62 6.95
CA ASP A 208 10.46 -10.25 7.11
C ASP A 208 11.07 -9.71 5.80
N VAL A 209 11.85 -10.54 5.10
CA VAL A 209 12.43 -10.19 3.79
C VAL A 209 11.33 -10.01 2.75
N LEU A 210 10.34 -10.92 2.72
CA LEU A 210 9.20 -10.79 1.80
C LEU A 210 8.37 -9.54 2.10
N THR A 211 8.00 -9.32 3.36
CA THR A 211 7.12 -8.23 3.76
C THR A 211 7.76 -6.86 3.61
N GLN A 212 9.06 -6.75 3.92
CA GLN A 212 9.74 -5.46 4.01
C GLN A 212 10.59 -5.11 2.79
N ARG A 213 10.89 -6.08 1.92
CA ARG A 213 11.77 -5.87 0.75
C ARG A 213 11.14 -6.30 -0.56
N VAL A 214 10.84 -7.58 -0.69
CA VAL A 214 10.54 -8.17 -2.00
C VAL A 214 9.16 -7.78 -2.51
N ALA A 215 8.12 -7.97 -1.68
CA ALA A 215 6.74 -7.68 -2.06
C ALA A 215 6.48 -6.18 -2.29
N PRO A 216 6.95 -5.24 -1.43
CA PRO A 216 6.78 -3.82 -1.69
C PRO A 216 7.39 -3.36 -3.02
N PHE A 217 8.58 -3.84 -3.37
CA PHE A 217 9.21 -3.52 -4.64
C PHE A 217 8.45 -4.12 -5.83
N ALA A 218 7.99 -5.37 -5.72
CA ALA A 218 7.16 -6.00 -6.74
C ALA A 218 5.85 -5.22 -7.00
N PHE A 219 5.18 -4.76 -5.93
CA PHE A 219 3.95 -3.97 -6.05
C PHE A 219 4.19 -2.60 -6.67
N LEU A 220 5.31 -1.95 -6.39
CA LEU A 220 5.68 -0.69 -7.07
C LEU A 220 5.86 -0.89 -8.57
N LEU A 221 6.57 -1.95 -8.97
CA LEU A 221 6.74 -2.29 -10.39
C LEU A 221 5.40 -2.59 -11.06
N LEU A 222 4.56 -3.43 -10.42
CA LEU A 222 3.24 -3.78 -10.95
C LEU A 222 2.31 -2.57 -11.04
N THR A 223 2.41 -1.62 -10.12
CA THR A 223 1.63 -0.38 -10.16
C THR A 223 2.03 0.47 -11.38
N ALA A 224 3.32 0.66 -11.62
CA ALA A 224 3.82 1.41 -12.78
C ALA A 224 3.44 0.74 -14.11
N LEU A 225 3.67 -0.57 -14.22
CA LEU A 225 3.33 -1.36 -15.40
C LEU A 225 1.82 -1.43 -15.62
N GLY A 226 1.05 -1.63 -14.55
CA GLY A 226 -0.42 -1.65 -14.58
C GLY A 226 -1.01 -0.33 -15.05
N ALA A 227 -0.52 0.80 -14.55
CA ALA A 227 -0.94 2.13 -15.00
C ALA A 227 -0.65 2.35 -16.50
N ALA A 228 0.52 1.91 -16.98
CA ALA A 228 0.84 1.91 -18.40
C ALA A 228 -0.17 1.10 -19.22
N ALA A 229 -0.46 -0.12 -18.78
CA ALA A 229 -1.38 -1.02 -19.45
C ALA A 229 -2.82 -0.47 -19.49
N VAL A 230 -3.31 0.03 -18.35
CA VAL A 230 -4.67 0.62 -18.27
C VAL A 230 -4.78 1.89 -19.10
N ALA A 231 -3.76 2.76 -19.09
CA ALA A 231 -3.75 3.96 -19.94
C ALA A 231 -3.86 3.59 -21.44
N MET A 232 -3.23 2.51 -21.89
CA MET A 232 -3.39 1.99 -23.25
C MET A 232 -4.81 1.45 -23.50
N VAL A 233 -5.40 0.71 -22.55
CA VAL A 233 -6.79 0.22 -22.68
C VAL A 233 -7.78 1.37 -22.77
N LEU A 234 -7.61 2.41 -21.96
CA LEU A 234 -8.50 3.56 -21.93
C LEU A 234 -8.41 4.43 -23.20
N THR A 235 -7.21 4.59 -23.74
CA THR A 235 -6.97 5.53 -24.84
C THR A 235 -6.88 4.87 -26.22
N GLY A 236 -6.53 3.59 -26.28
CA GLY A 236 -6.18 2.88 -27.51
C GLY A 236 -4.83 3.33 -28.11
N ARG A 237 -4.02 4.10 -27.38
CA ARG A 237 -2.78 4.74 -27.86
C ARG A 237 -1.56 4.24 -27.10
N ALA A 238 -0.54 3.81 -27.83
CA ALA A 238 0.72 3.33 -27.23
C ALA A 238 1.44 4.42 -26.40
N LEU A 239 1.29 5.69 -26.78
CA LEU A 239 1.91 6.83 -26.07
C LEU A 239 1.34 7.03 -24.65
N ALA A 240 0.14 6.56 -24.38
CA ALA A 240 -0.44 6.65 -23.05
C ALA A 240 0.32 5.77 -22.02
N ALA A 241 1.01 4.70 -22.47
CA ALA A 241 1.76 3.81 -21.59
C ALA A 241 2.89 4.51 -20.84
N PRO A 242 3.91 5.11 -21.51
CA PRO A 242 4.99 5.79 -20.81
C PRO A 242 4.51 7.01 -20.00
N ILE A 243 3.47 7.71 -20.46
CA ILE A 243 2.89 8.83 -19.71
C ILE A 243 2.22 8.32 -18.43
N GLY A 244 1.41 7.26 -18.53
CA GLY A 244 0.73 6.66 -17.38
C GLY A 244 1.73 6.11 -16.35
N ALA A 245 2.74 5.36 -16.80
CA ALA A 245 3.80 4.88 -15.92
C ALA A 245 4.57 6.03 -15.27
N GLY A 246 5.02 7.01 -16.08
CA GLY A 246 5.82 8.14 -15.60
C GLY A 246 5.08 9.01 -14.57
N LEU A 247 3.82 9.36 -14.83
CA LEU A 247 3.02 10.13 -13.88
C LEU A 247 2.67 9.33 -12.62
N THR A 248 2.49 8.01 -12.72
CA THR A 248 2.28 7.16 -11.55
C THR A 248 3.51 7.10 -10.66
N VAL A 249 4.69 6.99 -11.26
CA VAL A 249 5.96 6.89 -10.54
C VAL A 249 6.41 8.23 -9.99
N LEU A 250 6.35 9.29 -10.79
CA LEU A 250 6.84 10.61 -10.42
C LEU A 250 5.79 11.46 -9.69
N GLY A 251 4.50 11.17 -9.89
CA GLY A 251 3.42 11.94 -9.30
C GLY A 251 3.36 11.74 -7.78
N SER A 252 3.15 12.84 -7.09
CA SER A 252 3.01 12.94 -5.64
C SER A 252 2.16 14.15 -5.31
N ASP A 253 2.25 14.64 -4.09
CA ASP A 253 1.55 15.84 -3.65
C ASP A 253 2.11 17.13 -4.19
N LEU A 254 1.23 18.11 -4.33
CA LEU A 254 1.61 19.50 -4.37
C LEU A 254 2.06 19.92 -2.95
N SER A 255 3.34 20.21 -2.75
CA SER A 255 3.86 20.69 -1.48
C SER A 255 4.72 21.94 -1.71
N PRO A 256 4.12 23.14 -1.76
CA PRO A 256 4.85 24.39 -1.92
C PRO A 256 5.59 24.80 -0.64
N TRP A 257 5.29 24.18 0.49
CA TRP A 257 5.93 24.45 1.78
C TRP A 257 7.15 23.56 1.99
N ALA A 258 8.20 24.11 2.61
CA ALA A 258 9.43 23.38 2.91
C ALA A 258 9.36 22.58 4.20
N TRP A 259 8.18 22.45 4.80
CA TRP A 259 8.06 21.80 6.09
C TRP A 259 8.51 20.37 6.05
N THR A 260 9.54 20.17 6.81
CA THR A 260 10.18 18.92 7.15
C THR A 260 10.01 17.82 6.11
N THR A 261 11.03 17.11 5.84
CA THR A 261 11.10 15.94 4.97
C THR A 261 10.06 14.84 5.29
N THR A 262 9.21 15.03 6.31
CA THR A 262 8.30 14.01 6.86
C THR A 262 6.81 14.29 6.62
N HIS A 263 6.40 15.52 6.27
CA HIS A 263 4.98 15.85 6.10
C HIS A 263 4.68 16.29 4.67
N THR A 264 4.49 15.33 3.81
CA THR A 264 3.74 15.52 2.56
C THR A 264 2.25 15.69 2.90
N LEU A 265 1.47 16.32 2.02
CA LEU A 265 0.01 16.47 2.19
C LEU A 265 -0.74 15.13 2.02
N TYR A 266 -0.10 14.01 2.36
CA TYR A 266 -0.61 12.64 2.39
C TYR A 266 -1.23 12.08 1.11
N ASN A 267 -1.12 12.76 -0.03
CA ASN A 267 -1.42 12.13 -1.31
C ASN A 267 -0.15 11.58 -1.94
N ASP A 268 0.60 10.88 -1.14
CA ASP A 268 1.82 10.23 -1.59
C ASP A 268 1.51 9.32 -2.77
N GLY A 269 2.19 9.57 -3.89
CA GLY A 269 2.21 8.61 -4.98
C GLY A 269 2.82 7.28 -4.54
N PRO A 270 2.85 6.28 -5.43
CA PRO A 270 3.37 4.95 -5.09
C PRO A 270 4.79 4.92 -4.51
N MET A 271 5.64 5.87 -4.92
CA MET A 271 7.00 6.01 -4.35
C MET A 271 7.00 6.90 -3.11
N SER A 272 6.43 6.39 -2.04
CA SER A 272 6.35 7.08 -0.76
C SER A 272 6.55 6.13 0.42
N MET A 273 6.87 6.71 1.58
CA MET A 273 6.94 5.98 2.83
C MET A 273 5.58 5.32 3.14
N GLY A 274 4.48 6.06 2.97
CA GLY A 274 3.13 5.56 3.26
C GLY A 274 2.72 4.34 2.43
N GLN A 275 3.26 4.16 1.23
CA GLN A 275 3.03 2.96 0.42
C GLN A 275 3.94 1.80 0.86
N MET A 276 5.18 2.09 1.27
CA MET A 276 6.14 1.06 1.71
C MET A 276 5.71 0.40 3.03
N ILE A 277 5.21 1.19 3.99
CA ILE A 277 4.75 0.68 5.29
C ILE A 277 3.31 0.18 5.28
N SER A 278 2.58 0.32 4.17
CA SER A 278 1.20 -0.15 4.01
C SER A 278 1.07 -1.10 2.82
N PRO A 279 1.49 -2.36 2.95
CA PRO A 279 1.40 -3.35 1.87
C PRO A 279 -0.05 -3.55 1.40
N THR A 280 -1.04 -3.40 2.28
CA THR A 280 -2.47 -3.45 1.93
C THR A 280 -2.86 -2.37 0.92
N GLN A 281 -2.32 -1.14 1.05
CA GLN A 281 -2.57 -0.05 0.11
C GLN A 281 -1.90 -0.32 -1.25
N ALA A 282 -0.62 -0.71 -1.24
CA ALA A 282 0.12 -1.01 -2.46
C ALA A 282 -0.55 -2.15 -3.24
N PHE A 283 -0.92 -3.23 -2.55
CA PHE A 283 -1.62 -4.38 -3.12
C PHE A 283 -2.99 -3.99 -3.69
N SER A 284 -3.78 -3.20 -2.97
CA SER A 284 -5.09 -2.74 -3.47
C SER A 284 -4.97 -1.87 -4.72
N THR A 285 -3.92 -1.06 -4.82
CA THR A 285 -3.63 -0.26 -6.03
C THR A 285 -3.32 -1.15 -7.23
N VAL A 286 -2.51 -2.20 -7.03
CA VAL A 286 -2.20 -3.21 -8.07
C VAL A 286 -3.48 -3.87 -8.58
N LEU A 287 -4.44 -4.21 -7.72
CA LEU A 287 -5.70 -4.87 -8.09
C LEU A 287 -6.74 -3.90 -8.70
N THR A 288 -6.72 -2.63 -8.30
CA THR A 288 -7.63 -1.61 -8.85
C THR A 288 -7.37 -1.37 -10.33
N LEU A 289 -6.13 -1.46 -10.79
CA LEU A 289 -5.76 -1.23 -12.18
C LEU A 289 -6.41 -2.22 -13.16
N PRO A 290 -6.30 -3.55 -13.02
CA PRO A 290 -7.00 -4.48 -13.89
C PRO A 290 -8.53 -4.37 -13.76
N LEU A 291 -9.07 -3.99 -12.60
CA LEU A 291 -10.49 -3.77 -12.41
C LEU A 291 -10.98 -2.57 -13.24
N ILE A 292 -10.24 -1.47 -13.31
CA ILE A 292 -10.53 -0.33 -14.21
C ILE A 292 -10.49 -0.78 -15.68
N ALA A 293 -9.50 -1.59 -16.07
CA ALA A 293 -9.40 -2.11 -17.43
C ALA A 293 -10.60 -2.98 -17.79
N ILE A 294 -11.00 -3.92 -16.94
CA ILE A 294 -12.17 -4.79 -17.13
C ILE A 294 -13.46 -3.95 -17.24
N THR A 295 -13.59 -2.95 -16.37
CA THR A 295 -14.72 -2.02 -16.42
C THR A 295 -14.81 -1.31 -17.77
N ALA A 296 -13.68 -0.83 -18.28
CA ALA A 296 -13.65 -0.22 -19.62
C ALA A 296 -14.08 -1.21 -20.71
N LEU A 297 -13.65 -2.48 -20.63
CA LEU A 297 -14.05 -3.53 -21.58
C LEU A 297 -15.53 -3.91 -21.47
N LEU A 298 -16.12 -3.83 -20.29
CA LEU A 298 -17.53 -4.10 -20.04
C LEU A 298 -18.43 -2.95 -20.49
N LEU A 299 -18.09 -1.70 -20.17
CA LEU A 299 -18.91 -0.53 -20.43
C LEU A 299 -18.81 -0.04 -21.89
N ARG A 300 -17.65 -0.17 -22.52
CA ARG A 300 -17.43 0.14 -23.93
C ARG A 300 -17.75 -1.09 -24.78
N ARG A 301 -19.00 -1.21 -25.22
CA ARG A 301 -19.45 -2.36 -26.03
C ARG A 301 -18.60 -2.49 -27.29
N LYS A 302 -17.97 -3.66 -27.46
CA LYS A 302 -17.31 -4.01 -28.74
C LYS A 302 -18.30 -4.74 -29.65
N PRO A 303 -18.39 -4.41 -30.96
CA PRO A 303 -19.11 -5.22 -31.91
C PRO A 303 -18.58 -6.66 -31.92
N GLY A 304 -19.46 -7.65 -31.99
CA GLY A 304 -19.07 -9.07 -32.03
C GLY A 304 -18.63 -9.70 -30.66
N GLN A 305 -18.83 -9.03 -29.55
CA GLN A 305 -18.56 -9.60 -28.21
C GLN A 305 -19.49 -10.79 -27.92
N THR A 306 -18.93 -11.97 -27.72
CA THR A 306 -19.71 -13.19 -27.44
C THR A 306 -20.22 -13.23 -26.02
N LYS A 307 -21.30 -14.02 -25.76
CA LYS A 307 -21.82 -14.26 -24.39
C LYS A 307 -20.74 -14.86 -23.48
N GLN A 308 -19.90 -15.76 -24.00
CA GLN A 308 -18.79 -16.37 -23.24
C GLN A 308 -17.73 -15.33 -22.82
N GLN A 309 -17.35 -14.41 -23.72
CA GLN A 309 -16.44 -13.31 -23.38
C GLN A 309 -17.04 -12.39 -22.33
N LEU A 310 -18.33 -12.08 -22.43
CA LEU A 310 -19.02 -11.26 -21.44
C LEU A 310 -19.03 -11.92 -20.06
N ALA A 311 -19.34 -13.21 -20.00
CA ALA A 311 -19.29 -13.99 -18.75
C ALA A 311 -17.88 -14.03 -18.17
N GLY A 312 -16.85 -14.23 -19.01
CA GLY A 312 -15.46 -14.20 -18.58
C GLY A 312 -15.02 -12.84 -18.02
N LEU A 313 -15.46 -11.73 -18.62
CA LEU A 313 -15.20 -10.38 -18.09
C LEU A 313 -15.83 -10.17 -16.72
N PHE A 314 -17.09 -10.63 -16.53
CA PHE A 314 -17.74 -10.57 -15.22
C PHE A 314 -17.06 -11.47 -14.19
N LEU A 315 -16.62 -12.67 -14.57
CA LEU A 315 -15.87 -13.57 -13.66
C LEU A 315 -14.58 -12.91 -13.20
N VAL A 316 -13.78 -12.33 -14.11
CA VAL A 316 -12.55 -11.60 -13.75
C VAL A 316 -12.88 -10.41 -12.83
N ALA A 317 -13.94 -9.64 -13.15
CA ALA A 317 -14.38 -8.55 -12.28
C ALA A 317 -14.77 -9.04 -10.88
N THR A 318 -15.52 -10.13 -10.78
CA THR A 318 -15.95 -10.73 -9.50
C THR A 318 -14.76 -11.14 -8.64
N VAL A 319 -13.77 -11.85 -9.22
CA VAL A 319 -12.55 -12.23 -8.49
C VAL A 319 -11.80 -11.00 -8.00
N LEU A 320 -11.57 -10.01 -8.86
CA LEU A 320 -10.88 -8.78 -8.49
C LEU A 320 -11.62 -8.01 -7.39
N ILE A 321 -12.95 -7.89 -7.48
CA ILE A 321 -13.78 -7.21 -6.49
C ILE A 321 -13.74 -7.96 -5.15
N ALA A 322 -13.86 -9.27 -5.16
CA ALA A 322 -13.83 -10.11 -3.95
C ALA A 322 -12.50 -9.97 -3.21
N VAL A 323 -11.37 -10.08 -3.93
CA VAL A 323 -10.04 -9.92 -3.33
C VAL A 323 -9.81 -8.48 -2.86
N LEU A 324 -10.20 -7.48 -3.67
CA LEU A 324 -10.05 -6.07 -3.33
C LEU A 324 -10.86 -5.68 -2.09
N SER A 325 -12.02 -6.30 -1.85
CA SER A 325 -12.87 -6.01 -0.68
C SER A 325 -12.14 -6.25 0.65
N ILE A 326 -11.29 -7.28 0.71
CA ILE A 326 -10.54 -7.66 1.91
C ILE A 326 -9.11 -7.06 1.89
N SER A 327 -8.70 -6.41 0.79
CA SER A 327 -7.36 -5.84 0.63
C SER A 327 -7.20 -4.47 1.28
N LYS A 328 -8.19 -3.57 1.10
CA LYS A 328 -8.21 -2.23 1.70
C LYS A 328 -9.63 -1.67 1.72
N ALA A 329 -10.13 -1.29 2.88
CA ALA A 329 -11.52 -0.81 3.05
C ALA A 329 -11.85 0.44 2.22
N THR A 330 -10.85 1.25 1.85
CA THR A 330 -11.05 2.51 1.11
C THR A 330 -11.18 2.31 -0.41
N ALA A 331 -10.67 1.23 -0.97
CA ALA A 331 -10.57 1.05 -2.43
C ALA A 331 -11.94 0.81 -3.10
N LEU A 332 -12.74 -0.10 -2.54
CA LEU A 332 -14.06 -0.41 -3.13
C LEU A 332 -15.09 0.72 -3.03
N PRO A 333 -15.23 1.48 -1.93
CA PRO A 333 -16.13 2.64 -1.90
C PRO A 333 -15.82 3.70 -2.96
N VAL A 334 -14.53 3.97 -3.21
CA VAL A 334 -14.09 4.87 -4.28
C VAL A 334 -14.51 4.33 -5.67
N TYR A 335 -14.28 3.04 -5.89
CA TYR A 335 -14.70 2.39 -7.13
C TYR A 335 -16.22 2.35 -7.26
N ALA A 336 -16.96 2.08 -6.18
CA ALA A 336 -18.43 2.06 -6.14
C ALA A 336 -19.04 3.40 -6.54
N ALA A 337 -18.53 4.50 -5.99
CA ALA A 337 -18.97 5.85 -6.35
C ALA A 337 -18.73 6.14 -7.84
N GLY A 338 -17.57 5.73 -8.36
CA GLY A 338 -17.27 5.86 -9.79
C GLY A 338 -18.24 5.06 -10.67
N ILE A 339 -18.51 3.79 -10.32
CA ILE A 339 -19.44 2.93 -11.06
C ILE A 339 -20.88 3.45 -10.98
N ALA A 340 -21.32 3.94 -9.82
CA ALA A 340 -22.63 4.53 -9.65
C ALA A 340 -22.83 5.75 -10.55
N ALA A 341 -21.84 6.65 -10.61
CA ALA A 341 -21.86 7.80 -11.50
C ALA A 341 -21.89 7.39 -12.98
N ALA A 342 -21.07 6.41 -13.38
CA ALA A 342 -21.07 5.88 -14.73
C ALA A 342 -22.40 5.19 -15.09
N TRP A 343 -23.01 4.47 -14.15
CA TRP A 343 -24.31 3.85 -14.34
C TRP A 343 -25.42 4.88 -14.53
N ILE A 344 -25.48 5.92 -13.69
CA ILE A 344 -26.42 7.03 -13.82
C ILE A 344 -26.24 7.70 -15.19
N TYR A 345 -25.00 8.06 -15.53
CA TYR A 345 -24.67 8.69 -16.79
C TYR A 345 -25.15 7.87 -18.01
N LEU A 346 -24.82 6.57 -18.06
CA LEU A 346 -25.18 5.68 -19.15
C LEU A 346 -26.71 5.45 -19.23
N THR A 347 -27.38 5.38 -18.07
CA THR A 347 -28.83 5.18 -17.99
C THR A 347 -29.58 6.40 -18.51
N VAL A 348 -29.17 7.61 -18.10
CA VAL A 348 -29.75 8.88 -18.54
C VAL A 348 -29.51 9.09 -20.05
N GLN A 349 -28.26 8.87 -20.50
CA GLN A 349 -27.91 9.04 -21.92
C GLN A 349 -28.68 8.08 -22.84
N ALA A 350 -28.84 6.83 -22.44
CA ALA A 350 -29.53 5.82 -23.22
C ALA A 350 -31.04 5.77 -22.98
N ARG A 351 -31.56 6.52 -21.99
CA ARG A 351 -32.97 6.46 -21.51
C ARG A 351 -33.44 5.04 -21.19
N ARG A 352 -32.52 4.18 -20.77
CA ARG A 352 -32.75 2.78 -20.38
C ARG A 352 -31.68 2.30 -19.41
N LEU A 353 -32.02 1.38 -18.53
CA LEU A 353 -31.09 0.83 -17.52
C LEU A 353 -29.86 0.19 -18.20
N ASN A 354 -28.68 0.56 -17.76
CA ASN A 354 -27.45 -0.10 -18.17
C ASN A 354 -27.16 -1.28 -17.23
N LEU A 355 -27.60 -2.48 -17.64
CA LEU A 355 -27.47 -3.69 -16.83
C LEU A 355 -26.03 -4.06 -16.53
N ARG A 356 -25.05 -3.76 -17.40
CA ARG A 356 -23.64 -4.10 -17.13
C ARG A 356 -23.07 -3.29 -15.98
N ALA A 357 -23.32 -2.00 -15.97
CA ALA A 357 -22.89 -1.14 -14.87
C ALA A 357 -23.67 -1.45 -13.57
N LEU A 358 -24.97 -1.78 -13.68
CA LEU A 358 -25.80 -2.18 -12.54
C LEU A 358 -25.24 -3.46 -11.90
N VAL A 359 -24.95 -4.51 -12.69
CA VAL A 359 -24.38 -5.77 -12.16
C VAL A 359 -23.04 -5.52 -11.48
N LEU A 360 -22.16 -4.68 -12.07
CA LEU A 360 -20.91 -4.31 -11.39
C LEU A 360 -21.19 -3.59 -10.05
N GLY A 361 -22.12 -2.66 -10.01
CA GLY A 361 -22.53 -1.98 -8.78
C GLY A 361 -23.03 -2.94 -7.71
N VAL A 362 -23.88 -3.90 -8.10
CA VAL A 362 -24.38 -4.94 -7.18
C VAL A 362 -23.24 -5.83 -6.67
N LEU A 363 -22.34 -6.28 -7.52
CA LEU A 363 -21.17 -7.10 -7.12
C LEU A 363 -20.30 -6.34 -6.11
N VAL A 364 -20.02 -5.07 -6.36
CA VAL A 364 -19.22 -4.23 -5.45
C VAL A 364 -19.91 -4.05 -4.10
N THR A 365 -21.21 -3.71 -4.12
CA THR A 365 -21.97 -3.48 -2.89
C THR A 365 -22.08 -4.76 -2.07
N ALA A 366 -22.37 -5.90 -2.72
CA ALA A 366 -22.46 -7.19 -2.05
C ALA A 366 -21.11 -7.63 -1.45
N SER A 367 -20.01 -7.48 -2.21
CA SER A 367 -18.67 -7.83 -1.71
C SER A 367 -18.23 -6.92 -0.57
N TYR A 368 -18.51 -5.62 -0.64
CA TYR A 368 -18.17 -4.68 0.42
C TYR A 368 -19.01 -4.94 1.69
N ALA A 369 -20.31 -5.19 1.54
CA ALA A 369 -21.18 -5.58 2.65
C ALA A 369 -20.69 -6.90 3.28
N GLY A 370 -20.37 -7.89 2.46
CA GLY A 370 -19.80 -9.15 2.94
C GLY A 370 -18.53 -8.93 3.76
N ASN A 371 -17.60 -8.10 3.28
CA ASN A 371 -16.39 -7.73 4.02
C ASN A 371 -16.72 -7.02 5.35
N LEU A 372 -17.64 -6.05 5.33
CA LEU A 372 -18.01 -5.29 6.51
C LEU A 372 -18.58 -6.18 7.62
N PHE A 373 -19.44 -7.15 7.26
CA PHE A 373 -20.08 -8.03 8.24
C PHE A 373 -19.25 -9.26 8.61
N LEU A 374 -18.55 -9.89 7.65
CA LEU A 374 -17.86 -11.17 7.87
C LEU A 374 -16.40 -10.98 8.32
N VAL A 375 -15.71 -9.97 7.79
CA VAL A 375 -14.28 -9.74 8.09
C VAL A 375 -14.11 -8.66 9.14
N LEU A 376 -14.66 -7.47 8.90
CA LEU A 376 -14.54 -6.34 9.82
C LEU A 376 -15.50 -6.42 11.00
N ARG A 377 -16.53 -7.28 10.95
CA ARG A 377 -17.54 -7.52 12.00
C ARG A 377 -18.20 -6.22 12.50
N GLY A 378 -18.34 -5.22 11.62
CA GLY A 378 -18.89 -3.92 11.95
C GLY A 378 -17.94 -2.98 12.72
N ALA A 379 -16.72 -3.38 12.98
CA ALA A 379 -15.75 -2.54 13.68
C ALA A 379 -15.43 -1.26 12.87
N SER A 380 -15.55 -0.10 13.52
CA SER A 380 -15.23 1.21 12.94
C SER A 380 -13.75 1.55 13.07
N HIS A 381 -13.03 0.86 13.95
CA HIS A 381 -11.64 1.13 14.33
C HIS A 381 -11.40 2.61 14.67
N GLY A 382 -12.34 3.27 15.33
CA GLY A 382 -12.22 4.68 15.71
C GLY A 382 -12.45 5.69 14.58
N THR A 383 -12.97 5.25 13.42
CA THR A 383 -13.36 6.17 12.34
C THR A 383 -14.70 6.83 12.66
N GLU A 384 -14.75 8.16 12.65
CA GLU A 384 -15.93 8.97 12.93
C GLU A 384 -16.28 9.92 11.78
N VAL A 385 -17.53 10.38 11.74
CA VAL A 385 -17.95 11.44 10.82
C VAL A 385 -17.65 12.80 11.49
N LYS A 386 -16.61 13.48 10.98
CA LYS A 386 -16.16 14.78 11.50
C LYS A 386 -15.71 15.68 10.36
N PRO A 387 -16.64 16.41 9.73
CA PRO A 387 -16.32 17.27 8.60
C PRO A 387 -15.20 18.25 8.90
N GLY A 388 -14.19 18.30 8.03
CA GLY A 388 -13.02 19.16 8.17
C GLY A 388 -11.99 18.71 9.21
N GLY A 389 -12.25 17.61 9.95
CA GLY A 389 -11.32 17.07 10.96
C GLY A 389 -9.95 16.71 10.37
N THR A 390 -9.93 16.14 9.17
CA THR A 390 -8.72 15.82 8.42
C THR A 390 -7.84 17.05 8.16
N PHE A 391 -8.43 18.13 7.67
CA PHE A 391 -7.69 19.36 7.34
C PHE A 391 -7.12 20.02 8.59
N ARG A 392 -7.87 19.98 9.70
CA ARG A 392 -7.38 20.48 11.00
C ARG A 392 -6.20 19.65 11.50
N SER A 393 -6.33 18.32 11.49
CA SER A 393 -5.25 17.44 11.92
C SER A 393 -4.00 17.58 11.05
N MET A 394 -4.15 17.76 9.73
CA MET A 394 -3.03 18.03 8.83
C MET A 394 -2.37 19.38 9.14
N LEU A 395 -3.16 20.42 9.39
CA LEU A 395 -2.65 21.72 9.80
C LEU A 395 -1.88 21.62 11.13
N ASP A 396 -2.43 20.88 12.10
CA ASP A 396 -1.75 20.63 13.38
C ASP A 396 -0.40 19.94 13.20
N GLY A 397 -0.35 18.91 12.34
CA GLY A 397 0.90 18.24 11.95
C GLY A 397 1.92 19.18 11.28
N MET A 398 1.44 20.10 10.44
CA MET A 398 2.31 21.11 9.80
C MET A 398 2.85 22.16 10.78
N LEU A 399 2.14 22.41 11.87
CA LEU A 399 2.53 23.39 12.89
C LEU A 399 3.42 22.78 13.99
N THR A 400 3.75 21.50 13.90
CA THR A 400 4.67 20.86 14.84
C THR A 400 6.03 21.57 14.82
N GLY A 401 6.42 22.15 15.98
CA GLY A 401 7.65 22.97 16.10
C GLY A 401 7.42 24.48 16.05
N ILE A 402 6.20 24.95 15.85
CA ILE A 402 5.80 26.35 16.06
C ILE A 402 5.22 26.49 17.46
N ASP A 403 5.50 27.61 18.15
CA ASP A 403 5.04 27.88 19.50
C ASP A 403 3.52 27.62 19.62
N PRO A 404 3.05 26.73 20.53
CA PRO A 404 1.64 26.43 20.70
C PRO A 404 0.78 27.63 21.11
N SER A 405 1.40 28.67 21.67
CA SER A 405 0.69 29.92 22.08
C SER A 405 0.24 30.77 20.89
N VAL A 406 0.78 30.50 19.69
CA VAL A 406 0.41 31.22 18.48
C VAL A 406 -1.00 30.79 18.04
N GLN A 407 -1.98 31.68 18.23
CA GLN A 407 -3.38 31.42 17.89
C GLN A 407 -3.56 31.21 16.38
N ARG A 408 -4.35 30.21 16.03
CA ARG A 408 -4.65 29.84 14.65
C ARG A 408 -5.88 30.60 14.16
N GLY A 409 -5.69 31.49 13.20
CA GLY A 409 -6.80 32.19 12.55
C GLY A 409 -7.61 31.25 11.63
N PRO A 410 -8.92 31.46 11.44
CA PRO A 410 -9.74 30.68 10.51
C PRO A 410 -9.27 30.79 9.06
N SER A 411 -8.61 31.87 8.67
CA SER A 411 -7.97 32.09 7.37
C SER A 411 -6.95 31.01 7.03
N VAL A 412 -6.08 30.65 7.97
CA VAL A 412 -5.06 29.59 7.78
C VAL A 412 -5.71 28.26 7.47
N LEU A 413 -6.74 27.86 8.21
CA LEU A 413 -7.45 26.62 7.97
C LEU A 413 -8.11 26.58 6.59
N ILE A 414 -8.71 27.68 6.16
CA ILE A 414 -9.34 27.79 4.83
C ILE A 414 -8.29 27.65 3.73
N ILE A 415 -7.18 28.40 3.82
CA ILE A 415 -6.10 28.37 2.83
C ILE A 415 -5.50 26.96 2.72
N VAL A 416 -5.18 26.33 3.86
CA VAL A 416 -4.59 25.00 3.88
C VAL A 416 -5.58 23.96 3.34
N SER A 417 -6.87 24.02 3.75
CA SER A 417 -7.89 23.10 3.24
C SER A 417 -8.06 23.22 1.72
N ALA A 418 -8.11 24.45 1.21
CA ALA A 418 -8.21 24.70 -0.23
C ALA A 418 -6.96 24.15 -0.97
N ALA A 419 -5.76 24.41 -0.45
CA ALA A 419 -4.52 23.91 -1.05
C ALA A 419 -4.45 22.39 -1.07
N ILE A 420 -4.89 21.71 0.01
CA ILE A 420 -4.96 20.26 0.08
C ILE A 420 -5.94 19.70 -0.96
N VAL A 421 -7.15 20.24 -1.05
CA VAL A 421 -8.15 19.81 -2.04
C VAL A 421 -7.64 20.02 -3.47
N ILE A 422 -7.00 21.17 -3.74
CA ILE A 422 -6.38 21.44 -5.03
C ILE A 422 -5.28 20.41 -5.31
N ALA A 423 -4.38 20.14 -4.36
CA ALA A 423 -3.32 19.16 -4.49
C ALA A 423 -3.87 17.76 -4.87
N TRP A 424 -4.95 17.35 -4.21
CA TRP A 424 -5.60 16.07 -4.47
C TRP A 424 -6.32 16.00 -5.82
N LEU A 425 -6.73 17.13 -6.38
CA LEU A 425 -7.33 17.22 -7.72
C LEU A 425 -6.29 17.32 -8.84
N MET A 426 -5.06 17.77 -8.54
CA MET A 426 -4.01 18.02 -9.54
C MET A 426 -3.73 16.82 -10.46
N PRO A 427 -3.65 15.56 -9.97
CA PRO A 427 -3.43 14.42 -10.85
C PRO A 427 -4.46 14.32 -11.99
N ALA A 428 -5.67 14.85 -11.80
CA ALA A 428 -6.71 14.86 -12.82
C ALA A 428 -6.71 16.09 -13.73
N ALA A 429 -5.74 17.00 -13.64
CA ALA A 429 -5.69 18.23 -14.46
C ALA A 429 -5.77 17.95 -15.99
N GLY A 430 -5.31 16.77 -16.41
CA GLY A 430 -5.48 16.31 -17.81
C GLY A 430 -6.92 16.25 -18.32
N ALA A 431 -7.93 16.25 -17.43
CA ALA A 431 -9.34 16.33 -17.81
C ALA A 431 -9.63 17.59 -18.64
N LEU A 432 -8.95 18.69 -18.40
CA LEU A 432 -9.09 19.94 -19.15
C LEU A 432 -8.72 19.78 -20.63
N LEU A 433 -7.83 18.84 -20.97
CA LEU A 433 -7.39 18.56 -22.33
C LEU A 433 -8.38 17.68 -23.09
N ILE A 434 -9.20 16.90 -22.37
CA ILE A 434 -10.21 15.99 -22.94
C ILE A 434 -11.65 16.48 -22.70
N ARG A 435 -11.84 17.72 -22.26
CA ARG A 435 -13.16 18.28 -21.87
C ARG A 435 -14.27 18.05 -22.88
N ARG A 436 -13.96 18.02 -24.20
CA ARG A 436 -14.95 17.73 -25.25
C ARG A 436 -15.40 16.28 -25.30
N ARG A 437 -14.66 15.36 -24.67
CA ARG A 437 -14.97 13.93 -24.54
C ARG A 437 -15.61 13.58 -23.21
N LEU A 438 -15.51 14.47 -22.21
CA LEU A 438 -16.09 14.29 -20.88
C LEU A 438 -17.57 13.81 -20.95
N PRO A 439 -18.43 14.45 -21.76
CA PRO A 439 -19.83 14.03 -21.87
C PRO A 439 -20.05 12.85 -22.83
N ARG A 440 -19.02 12.09 -23.21
CA ARG A 440 -19.15 11.00 -24.21
C ARG A 440 -18.55 9.67 -23.80
N ASP A 441 -17.78 9.60 -22.74
CA ASP A 441 -17.11 8.36 -22.31
C ASP A 441 -17.39 8.07 -20.83
N PRO A 442 -18.05 6.94 -20.52
CA PRO A 442 -18.41 6.58 -19.14
C PRO A 442 -17.18 6.39 -18.24
N MET A 443 -16.02 6.06 -18.80
CA MET A 443 -14.80 5.87 -18.02
C MET A 443 -14.25 7.19 -17.47
N VAL A 444 -14.39 8.29 -18.21
CA VAL A 444 -14.00 9.62 -17.70
C VAL A 444 -14.90 10.02 -16.54
N VAL A 445 -16.21 9.79 -16.66
CA VAL A 445 -17.18 10.03 -15.56
C VAL A 445 -16.84 9.19 -14.33
N MET A 446 -16.58 7.89 -14.54
CA MET A 446 -16.21 6.96 -13.47
C MET A 446 -14.95 7.42 -12.73
N LEU A 447 -13.88 7.74 -13.45
CA LEU A 447 -12.61 8.11 -12.85
C LEU A 447 -12.70 9.43 -12.10
N LEU A 448 -13.38 10.44 -12.66
CA LEU A 448 -13.58 11.73 -11.99
C LEU A 448 -14.47 11.59 -10.75
N ALA A 449 -15.57 10.89 -10.85
CA ALA A 449 -16.48 10.70 -9.73
C ALA A 449 -15.82 9.90 -8.59
N GLY A 450 -15.04 8.87 -8.92
CA GLY A 450 -14.23 8.14 -7.93
C GLY A 450 -13.24 9.05 -7.21
N LEU A 451 -12.50 9.89 -7.93
CA LEU A 451 -11.56 10.84 -7.32
C LEU A 451 -12.28 11.87 -6.43
N ILE A 452 -13.38 12.46 -6.90
CA ILE A 452 -14.16 13.45 -6.14
C ILE A 452 -14.74 12.81 -4.87
N SER A 453 -15.28 11.57 -4.97
CA SER A 453 -15.82 10.87 -3.82
C SER A 453 -14.75 10.52 -2.78
N ALA A 454 -13.54 10.22 -3.21
CA ALA A 454 -12.41 9.96 -2.32
C ALA A 454 -12.01 11.22 -1.54
N ILE A 455 -11.97 12.39 -2.21
CA ILE A 455 -11.72 13.69 -1.58
C ILE A 455 -12.83 14.03 -0.59
N ALA A 456 -14.10 13.81 -0.98
CA ALA A 456 -15.24 14.04 -0.11
C ALA A 456 -15.20 13.12 1.12
N ALA A 457 -14.88 11.84 0.95
CA ALA A 457 -14.74 10.90 2.07
C ALA A 457 -13.61 11.30 3.02
N ALA A 458 -12.45 11.68 2.51
CA ALA A 458 -11.33 12.18 3.33
C ALA A 458 -11.65 13.48 4.05
N GLY A 459 -12.52 14.34 3.48
CA GLY A 459 -12.96 15.58 4.11
C GLY A 459 -14.09 15.42 5.14
N LEU A 460 -14.89 14.35 5.03
CA LEU A 460 -16.04 14.08 5.89
C LEU A 460 -15.71 13.16 7.06
N LEU A 461 -14.82 12.18 6.83
CA LEU A 461 -14.40 11.20 7.80
C LEU A 461 -13.14 11.67 8.53
N TYR A 462 -12.99 11.21 9.76
CA TYR A 462 -11.83 11.46 10.58
C TYR A 462 -11.42 10.20 11.33
N HIS A 463 -10.11 9.99 11.42
CA HIS A 463 -9.47 9.01 12.28
C HIS A 463 -8.18 9.64 12.82
N TYR A 464 -7.86 9.43 14.07
CA TYR A 464 -6.71 10.07 14.74
C TYR A 464 -5.37 9.73 14.05
N SER A 465 -5.20 8.51 13.50
CA SER A 465 -4.02 8.10 12.72
C SER A 465 -4.10 8.47 11.24
N GLN A 466 -5.06 9.29 10.84
CA GLN A 466 -5.31 9.76 9.46
C GLN A 466 -5.61 8.63 8.44
N ALA A 467 -6.21 7.53 8.90
CA ALA A 467 -6.57 6.40 8.03
C ALA A 467 -7.53 6.78 6.87
N GLN A 468 -8.34 7.84 7.03
CA GLN A 468 -9.25 8.35 5.98
C GLN A 468 -8.51 8.89 4.76
N VAL A 469 -7.25 9.27 4.87
CA VAL A 469 -6.45 9.74 3.72
C VAL A 469 -6.20 8.63 2.70
N PHE A 470 -6.30 7.37 3.11
CA PHE A 470 -6.21 6.25 2.18
C PHE A 470 -7.33 6.22 1.12
N PHE A 471 -8.45 6.93 1.31
CA PHE A 471 -9.41 7.14 0.22
C PHE A 471 -8.77 7.88 -0.95
N VAL A 472 -8.06 8.97 -0.69
CA VAL A 472 -7.39 9.78 -1.72
C VAL A 472 -6.22 9.00 -2.34
N ARG A 473 -5.45 8.27 -1.53
CA ARG A 473 -4.39 7.39 -2.02
C ARG A 473 -4.93 6.30 -2.97
N SER A 474 -6.09 5.73 -2.66
CA SER A 474 -6.75 4.75 -3.53
C SER A 474 -7.22 5.37 -4.86
N ALA A 475 -7.57 6.66 -4.86
CA ALA A 475 -8.01 7.40 -6.04
C ALA A 475 -6.88 8.03 -6.84
N PHE A 476 -5.64 8.03 -6.36
CA PHE A 476 -4.50 8.65 -7.05
C PHE A 476 -4.36 8.17 -8.50
N VAL A 477 -4.42 6.86 -8.72
CA VAL A 477 -4.31 6.27 -10.06
C VAL A 477 -5.45 6.69 -11.00
N TYR A 478 -6.63 7.06 -10.47
CA TYR A 478 -7.75 7.58 -11.27
C TYR A 478 -7.37 8.92 -11.91
N GLY A 479 -6.80 9.83 -11.12
CA GLY A 479 -6.32 11.11 -11.60
C GLY A 479 -5.20 10.96 -12.62
N VAL A 480 -4.20 10.13 -12.33
CA VAL A 480 -3.08 9.85 -13.24
C VAL A 480 -3.54 9.29 -14.58
N LEU A 481 -4.51 8.37 -14.60
CA LEU A 481 -5.06 7.81 -15.83
C LEU A 481 -5.77 8.87 -16.66
N ILE A 482 -6.48 9.81 -16.03
CA ILE A 482 -7.09 10.97 -16.72
C ILE A 482 -6.01 11.87 -17.30
N ALA A 483 -4.94 12.16 -16.56
CA ALA A 483 -3.82 12.96 -17.04
C ALA A 483 -3.12 12.30 -18.23
N ALA A 484 -2.84 10.99 -18.13
CA ALA A 484 -2.26 10.22 -19.23
C ALA A 484 -3.15 10.22 -20.48
N TRP A 485 -4.46 10.15 -20.29
CA TRP A 485 -5.42 10.27 -21.39
C TRP A 485 -5.36 11.65 -22.04
N GLY A 486 -5.39 12.72 -21.23
CA GLY A 486 -5.28 14.09 -21.70
C GLY A 486 -4.01 14.33 -22.51
N LEU A 487 -2.86 14.02 -21.93
CA LEU A 487 -1.56 14.20 -22.56
C LEU A 487 -1.37 13.32 -23.79
N SER A 488 -1.83 12.08 -23.79
CA SER A 488 -1.75 11.20 -24.97
C SER A 488 -2.62 11.68 -26.14
N SER A 489 -3.54 12.64 -25.93
CA SER A 489 -4.40 13.20 -26.97
C SER A 489 -3.79 14.36 -27.73
N LEU A 490 -2.57 14.80 -27.35
CA LEU A 490 -1.87 15.93 -27.94
C LEU A 490 -1.35 15.63 -29.36
N ASP A 491 -1.16 16.65 -30.16
CA ASP A 491 -0.46 16.57 -31.43
C ASP A 491 1.07 16.74 -31.26
N ARG A 492 1.83 16.42 -32.32
CA ARG A 492 3.30 16.41 -32.27
C ARG A 492 3.91 17.75 -31.86
N ARG A 493 3.31 18.89 -32.26
CA ARG A 493 3.82 20.22 -31.92
C ARG A 493 3.60 20.54 -30.42
N GLN A 494 2.48 20.12 -29.89
CA GLN A 494 2.12 20.32 -28.48
C GLN A 494 3.04 19.54 -27.53
N TYR A 495 3.59 18.37 -27.95
CA TYR A 495 4.52 17.62 -27.11
C TYR A 495 5.82 18.39 -26.79
N PHE A 496 6.30 19.24 -27.70
CA PHE A 496 7.48 20.06 -27.42
C PHE A 496 7.25 21.06 -26.27
N ALA A 497 5.99 21.40 -25.96
CA ALA A 497 5.64 22.26 -24.84
C ALA A 497 5.58 21.52 -23.49
N VAL A 498 5.42 20.19 -23.49
CA VAL A 498 5.15 19.42 -22.24
C VAL A 498 6.37 19.41 -21.33
N ALA A 499 7.55 19.05 -21.84
CA ALA A 499 8.75 18.94 -21.01
C ALA A 499 9.16 20.28 -20.35
N PRO A 500 9.27 21.41 -21.07
CA PRO A 500 9.58 22.70 -20.44
C PRO A 500 8.47 23.17 -19.48
N ALA A 501 7.21 22.84 -19.75
CA ALA A 501 6.11 23.17 -18.85
C ALA A 501 6.13 22.32 -17.56
N LEU A 502 6.44 21.02 -17.64
CA LEU A 502 6.67 20.20 -16.45
C LEU A 502 7.83 20.76 -15.62
N ALA A 503 8.96 21.10 -16.26
CA ALA A 503 10.11 21.69 -15.57
C ALA A 503 9.75 23.03 -14.90
N LEU A 504 8.90 23.84 -15.52
CA LEU A 504 8.37 25.07 -14.92
C LEU A 504 7.59 24.76 -13.63
N GLY A 505 6.75 23.75 -13.61
CA GLY A 505 6.02 23.33 -12.41
C GLY A 505 6.95 22.88 -11.28
N VAL A 506 7.99 22.11 -11.61
CA VAL A 506 9.03 21.71 -10.64
C VAL A 506 9.75 22.94 -10.07
N ALA A 507 10.15 23.89 -10.94
CA ALA A 507 10.79 25.12 -10.52
C ALA A 507 9.88 25.97 -9.62
N ALA A 508 8.59 26.07 -9.94
CA ALA A 508 7.62 26.82 -9.14
C ALA A 508 7.54 26.29 -7.68
N ILE A 509 7.52 24.98 -7.50
CA ILE A 509 7.54 24.38 -6.16
C ILE A 509 8.87 24.65 -5.45
N TYR A 510 9.99 24.59 -6.16
CA TYR A 510 11.29 24.90 -5.60
C TYR A 510 11.33 26.37 -5.05
N PHE A 511 10.84 27.33 -5.82
CA PHE A 511 10.76 28.72 -5.38
C PHE A 511 9.78 28.93 -4.22
N GLY A 512 8.61 28.28 -4.23
CA GLY A 512 7.69 28.31 -3.10
C GLY A 512 8.34 27.80 -1.81
N ARG A 513 9.03 26.67 -1.88
CA ARG A 513 9.74 26.08 -0.73
C ARG A 513 10.86 26.97 -0.21
N SER A 514 11.67 27.55 -1.09
CA SER A 514 12.78 28.44 -0.66
C SER A 514 12.27 29.64 0.12
N ARG A 515 11.04 30.12 -0.17
CA ARG A 515 10.41 31.21 0.57
C ARG A 515 9.99 30.78 1.98
N THR A 516 9.52 29.53 2.14
CA THR A 516 9.08 29.01 3.44
C THR A 516 10.22 28.98 4.47
N ASP A 517 11.42 28.57 4.07
CA ASP A 517 12.57 28.45 4.97
C ASP A 517 12.96 29.77 5.64
N GLY A 518 12.79 30.89 4.94
CA GLY A 518 13.01 32.25 5.52
C GLY A 518 11.92 32.62 6.53
N LEU A 519 10.65 32.40 6.14
CA LEU A 519 9.50 32.76 6.97
C LEU A 519 9.40 31.99 8.29
N ILE A 520 9.76 30.70 8.30
CA ILE A 520 9.72 29.88 9.54
C ILE A 520 10.71 30.37 10.57
N ARG A 521 11.92 30.80 10.17
CA ARG A 521 12.95 31.29 11.10
C ARG A 521 12.54 32.58 11.84
N ASP A 522 11.72 33.38 11.20
CA ASP A 522 11.33 34.71 11.69
C ASP A 522 9.95 34.70 12.37
N CYS A 523 9.30 33.53 12.50
CA CYS A 523 7.94 33.41 13.00
C CYS A 523 7.85 33.56 14.52
N ARG A 524 7.20 34.64 14.99
CA ARG A 524 7.03 34.96 16.43
C ARG A 524 5.58 35.35 16.81
N ASP A 525 4.67 35.45 15.85
CA ASP A 525 3.29 35.89 16.08
C ASP A 525 2.30 35.28 15.11
N THR A 526 1.00 35.54 15.29
CA THR A 526 -0.07 35.01 14.44
C THR A 526 -0.01 35.47 12.99
N SER A 527 0.52 36.68 12.74
CA SER A 527 0.61 37.24 11.39
C SER A 527 1.61 36.50 10.51
N CYS A 528 2.61 35.89 11.14
CA CYS A 528 3.59 35.08 10.41
C CYS A 528 2.99 33.77 9.89
N LEU A 529 2.02 33.17 10.59
CA LEU A 529 1.36 31.96 10.10
C LEU A 529 0.60 32.20 8.81
N ASP A 530 -0.18 33.27 8.73
CA ASP A 530 -0.87 33.64 7.50
C ASP A 530 0.12 33.81 6.34
N ARG A 531 1.29 34.40 6.57
CA ARG A 531 2.34 34.56 5.57
C ARG A 531 2.99 33.23 5.19
N ILE A 532 3.33 32.39 6.17
CA ILE A 532 3.91 31.05 5.93
C ILE A 532 2.99 30.20 5.06
N PHE A 533 1.68 30.26 5.28
CA PHE A 533 0.72 29.48 4.51
C PHE A 533 0.31 30.11 3.19
N ALA A 534 0.23 31.44 3.10
CA ALA A 534 -0.21 32.13 1.89
C ALA A 534 0.93 32.41 0.90
N GLU A 535 2.09 32.88 1.36
CA GLU A 535 3.15 33.33 0.44
C GLU A 535 3.74 32.20 -0.43
N PRO A 536 4.14 30.99 0.07
CA PRO A 536 4.75 29.98 -0.77
C PRO A 536 3.85 29.47 -1.91
N PRO A 537 2.56 29.14 -1.70
CA PRO A 537 1.69 28.78 -2.80
C PRO A 537 1.43 29.92 -3.77
N VAL A 538 1.33 31.18 -3.28
CA VAL A 538 1.17 32.35 -4.15
C VAL A 538 2.41 32.54 -5.02
N VAL A 539 3.62 32.44 -4.46
CA VAL A 539 4.87 32.49 -5.23
C VAL A 539 4.92 31.37 -6.28
N ALA A 540 4.58 30.14 -5.91
CA ALA A 540 4.53 29.03 -6.85
C ALA A 540 3.53 29.27 -7.98
N LEU A 541 2.32 29.76 -7.66
CA LEU A 541 1.31 30.10 -8.66
C LEU A 541 1.74 31.25 -9.58
N LEU A 542 2.42 32.28 -9.05
CA LEU A 542 2.97 33.40 -9.85
C LEU A 542 4.05 32.87 -10.80
N VAL A 543 4.96 32.02 -10.34
CA VAL A 543 6.00 31.44 -11.20
C VAL A 543 5.35 30.60 -12.32
N VAL A 544 4.33 29.78 -12.00
CA VAL A 544 3.57 29.04 -13.01
C VAL A 544 2.88 30.00 -13.99
N ALA A 545 2.18 31.01 -13.49
CA ALA A 545 1.42 31.93 -14.34
C ALA A 545 2.34 32.68 -15.29
N VAL A 546 3.41 33.33 -14.77
CA VAL A 546 4.40 34.05 -15.58
C VAL A 546 5.08 33.10 -16.57
N GLY A 547 5.52 31.95 -16.11
CA GLY A 547 6.18 30.95 -16.97
C GLY A 547 5.27 30.43 -18.08
N VAL A 548 3.98 30.19 -17.79
CA VAL A 548 2.97 29.82 -18.81
C VAL A 548 2.83 30.93 -19.85
N VAL A 549 2.78 32.21 -19.42
CA VAL A 549 2.71 33.34 -20.33
C VAL A 549 3.96 33.39 -21.21
N VAL A 550 5.15 33.40 -20.61
CA VAL A 550 6.42 33.45 -21.35
C VAL A 550 6.53 32.28 -22.34
N LEU A 551 6.31 31.04 -21.88
CA LEU A 551 6.42 29.86 -22.74
C LEU A 551 5.37 29.86 -23.85
N GLY A 552 4.14 30.33 -23.56
CA GLY A 552 3.07 30.45 -24.54
C GLY A 552 3.38 31.49 -25.63
N LEU A 553 3.98 32.63 -25.27
CA LEU A 553 4.43 33.67 -26.21
C LEU A 553 5.62 33.15 -27.06
N VAL A 554 6.62 32.55 -26.43
CA VAL A 554 7.81 32.02 -27.14
C VAL A 554 7.39 30.96 -28.16
N MET A 555 6.46 30.08 -27.80
CA MET A 555 5.95 29.02 -28.70
C MET A 555 4.90 29.50 -29.70
N ARG A 556 4.55 30.80 -29.67
CA ARG A 556 3.45 31.38 -30.52
C ARG A 556 2.22 30.50 -30.52
N GLY A 557 1.80 30.05 -29.32
CA GLY A 557 0.85 28.97 -29.10
C GLY A 557 -0.58 29.32 -29.45
N SER A 558 -1.30 28.37 -30.03
CA SER A 558 -2.76 28.41 -30.13
C SER A 558 -3.39 28.31 -28.72
N ARG A 559 -4.67 28.66 -28.58
CA ARG A 559 -5.43 28.50 -27.31
C ARG A 559 -5.27 27.09 -26.71
N ARG A 560 -5.17 26.06 -27.54
CA ARG A 560 -4.94 24.68 -27.10
C ARG A 560 -3.52 24.46 -26.59
N THR A 561 -2.51 25.07 -27.22
CA THR A 561 -1.12 25.03 -26.75
C THR A 561 -0.98 25.67 -25.37
N TRP A 562 -1.64 26.81 -25.15
CA TRP A 562 -1.68 27.46 -23.83
C TRP A 562 -2.28 26.55 -22.76
N ALA A 563 -3.40 25.89 -23.08
CA ALA A 563 -4.00 24.92 -22.16
C ALA A 563 -3.07 23.73 -21.84
N VAL A 564 -2.31 23.27 -22.84
CA VAL A 564 -1.31 22.19 -22.67
C VAL A 564 -0.19 22.65 -21.75
N ILE A 565 0.36 23.84 -21.96
CA ILE A 565 1.42 24.41 -21.13
C ILE A 565 0.93 24.54 -19.68
N ALA A 566 -0.26 25.10 -19.47
CA ALA A 566 -0.83 25.26 -18.14
C ALA A 566 -1.03 23.92 -17.43
N VAL A 567 -1.66 22.94 -18.10
CA VAL A 567 -1.89 21.59 -17.53
C VAL A 567 -0.58 20.87 -17.26
N ALA A 568 0.40 20.94 -18.17
CA ALA A 568 1.70 20.31 -17.95
C ALA A 568 2.47 20.97 -16.81
N ALA A 569 2.42 22.31 -16.67
CA ALA A 569 3.03 22.99 -15.53
C ALA A 569 2.38 22.60 -14.20
N LEU A 570 1.05 22.51 -14.16
CA LEU A 570 0.32 22.02 -12.98
C LEU A 570 0.72 20.56 -12.63
N LEU A 571 0.80 19.68 -13.62
CA LEU A 571 1.29 18.31 -13.39
C LEU A 571 2.76 18.30 -12.95
N GLY A 572 3.58 19.23 -13.43
CA GLY A 572 4.97 19.40 -12.99
C GLY A 572 5.10 19.72 -11.50
N THR A 573 4.13 20.45 -10.93
CA THR A 573 4.13 20.72 -9.48
C THR A 573 3.97 19.43 -8.66
N THR A 574 3.26 18.43 -9.14
CA THR A 574 3.06 17.15 -8.45
C THR A 574 4.27 16.21 -8.60
N VAL A 575 5.11 16.42 -9.59
CA VAL A 575 6.34 15.60 -9.82
C VAL A 575 7.50 16.07 -8.92
N SER A 576 7.46 17.31 -8.46
CA SER A 576 8.54 17.95 -7.71
C SER A 576 8.97 17.20 -6.44
N PRO A 577 8.05 16.74 -5.54
CA PRO A 577 8.46 16.07 -4.31
C PRO A 577 9.27 14.79 -4.56
N THR A 578 8.86 13.99 -5.55
CA THR A 578 9.59 12.75 -5.91
C THR A 578 10.97 13.05 -6.48
N VAL A 579 11.09 14.05 -7.37
CA VAL A 579 12.38 14.49 -7.92
C VAL A 579 13.30 15.00 -6.81
N LEU A 580 12.77 15.80 -5.89
CA LEU A 580 13.55 16.32 -4.76
C LEU A 580 13.97 15.20 -3.80
N SER A 581 13.13 14.20 -3.54
CA SER A 581 13.48 13.06 -2.71
C SER A 581 14.62 12.24 -3.34
N LEU A 582 14.58 12.02 -4.64
CA LEU A 582 15.66 11.37 -5.37
C LEU A 582 16.98 12.16 -5.30
N ALA A 583 16.91 13.48 -5.35
CA ALA A 583 18.09 14.34 -5.40
C ALA A 583 18.73 14.58 -4.02
N ARG A 584 17.92 14.73 -2.97
CA ARG A 584 18.36 15.26 -1.67
C ARG A 584 18.09 14.36 -0.48
N PHE A 585 17.51 13.17 -0.67
CA PHE A 585 17.11 12.35 0.45
C PHE A 585 18.34 11.91 1.26
N ALA A 586 18.49 12.49 2.44
CA ALA A 586 19.35 12.01 3.49
C ALA A 586 18.45 11.65 4.66
N PHE A 587 18.54 10.41 5.14
CA PHE A 587 17.94 10.08 6.43
C PHE A 587 18.67 10.90 7.49
N PRO A 588 17.96 11.65 8.34
CA PRO A 588 18.61 12.22 9.51
C PRO A 588 19.25 11.09 10.31
N PRO A 589 20.44 11.29 10.89
CA PRO A 589 21.00 10.32 11.80
C PRO A 589 19.96 10.03 12.88
N GLN A 590 19.62 8.76 13.04
CA GLN A 590 18.70 8.34 14.09
C GLN A 590 19.54 8.09 15.34
N GLY A 591 19.10 8.64 16.47
CA GLY A 591 19.58 8.21 17.77
C GLY A 591 19.19 6.74 17.98
N PRO A 592 19.83 6.04 18.91
CA PRO A 592 19.47 4.69 19.26
C PRO A 592 18.00 4.67 19.70
N TYR A 593 17.17 4.06 18.88
CA TYR A 593 15.76 3.81 19.20
C TYR A 593 15.61 2.30 19.31
N GLU A 594 15.68 1.83 20.53
CA GLU A 594 15.69 0.41 20.85
C GLU A 594 14.28 -0.06 21.20
N SER A 595 13.40 -0.19 20.20
CA SER A 595 12.10 -0.83 20.41
C SER A 595 12.26 -2.33 20.63
N ILE A 596 13.21 -2.97 19.95
CA ILE A 596 13.58 -4.37 20.14
C ILE A 596 14.96 -4.42 20.80
N ALA A 597 15.12 -5.20 21.86
CA ALA A 597 16.42 -5.40 22.49
C ALA A 597 17.38 -6.14 21.56
N PRO A 598 18.70 -5.89 21.64
CA PRO A 598 19.70 -6.77 21.05
C PRO A 598 19.49 -8.21 21.52
N GLY A 599 19.52 -9.18 20.59
CA GLY A 599 19.18 -10.58 20.84
C GLY A 599 17.67 -10.90 20.82
N GLY A 600 16.79 -9.90 20.73
CA GLY A 600 15.33 -10.12 20.75
C GLY A 600 14.81 -10.88 19.54
N ILE A 601 15.31 -10.57 18.34
CA ILE A 601 14.91 -11.28 17.12
C ILE A 601 15.45 -12.70 17.12
N GLU A 602 16.67 -12.89 17.54
CA GLU A 602 17.32 -14.19 17.72
C GLU A 602 16.53 -15.05 18.69
N ALA A 603 16.10 -14.48 19.84
CA ALA A 603 15.24 -15.13 20.81
C ALA A 603 13.89 -15.57 20.21
N ALA A 604 13.23 -14.69 19.47
CA ALA A 604 11.96 -15.02 18.80
C ALA A 604 12.15 -16.13 17.77
N ARG A 605 13.18 -16.07 16.94
CA ARG A 605 13.53 -17.11 15.97
C ARG A 605 13.94 -18.42 16.63
N PHE A 606 14.61 -18.35 17.80
CA PHE A 606 14.92 -19.53 18.60
C PHE A 606 13.65 -20.26 19.04
N ILE A 607 12.65 -19.52 19.57
CA ILE A 607 11.34 -20.09 19.90
C ILE A 607 10.71 -20.73 18.66
N ARG A 608 10.70 -20.05 17.51
CA ARG A 608 10.16 -20.57 16.26
C ARG A 608 10.75 -21.95 15.89
N GLY A 609 12.05 -22.10 16.08
CA GLY A 609 12.77 -23.33 15.72
C GLY A 609 12.44 -24.54 16.60
N LEU A 610 11.91 -24.33 17.80
CA LEU A 610 11.67 -25.38 18.81
C LEU A 610 10.20 -25.57 19.18
N SER A 611 9.31 -24.68 18.77
CA SER A 611 7.89 -24.66 19.15
C SER A 611 6.98 -25.19 18.04
N ALA A 612 5.83 -25.77 18.44
CA ALA A 612 4.75 -26.05 17.51
C ALA A 612 4.05 -24.75 17.07
N PRO A 613 3.41 -24.71 15.88
CA PRO A 613 2.69 -23.50 15.39
C PRO A 613 1.65 -22.95 16.38
N ASP A 614 0.98 -23.81 17.13
CA ASP A 614 -0.07 -23.43 18.08
C ASP A 614 0.45 -23.09 19.49
N ASP A 615 1.76 -23.22 19.75
CA ASP A 615 2.35 -22.84 21.05
C ASP A 615 2.21 -21.33 21.25
N LEU A 616 1.75 -20.93 22.45
CA LEU A 616 1.66 -19.51 22.83
C LEU A 616 2.89 -19.06 23.58
N ILE A 617 3.23 -17.78 23.38
CA ILE A 617 4.28 -17.06 24.09
C ILE A 617 3.63 -16.09 25.07
N ALA A 618 4.10 -16.01 26.33
CA ALA A 618 3.85 -14.88 27.21
C ALA A 618 5.08 -13.97 27.24
N THR A 619 4.87 -12.68 27.48
CA THR A 619 5.95 -11.69 27.49
C THR A 619 5.66 -10.53 28.46
N ASN A 620 6.71 -9.87 28.96
CA ASN A 620 6.61 -8.62 29.70
C ASN A 620 6.72 -7.37 28.81
N ILE A 621 6.77 -7.54 27.47
CA ILE A 621 6.96 -6.45 26.52
C ILE A 621 5.60 -6.03 25.96
N HIS A 622 5.07 -4.88 26.40
CA HIS A 622 3.79 -4.34 25.95
C HIS A 622 3.95 -3.02 25.21
N CYS A 623 4.99 -2.27 25.57
CA CYS A 623 5.22 -0.93 25.06
C CYS A 623 6.14 -0.95 23.83
N HIS A 624 5.81 -0.17 22.82
CA HIS A 624 6.65 0.02 21.63
C HIS A 624 8.05 0.55 21.97
N ALA A 625 8.13 1.40 23.02
CA ALA A 625 9.38 1.85 23.62
C ALA A 625 9.39 1.39 25.09
N PRO A 626 10.07 0.27 25.41
CA PRO A 626 10.03 -0.29 26.76
C PRO A 626 10.50 0.67 27.86
N THR A 627 11.44 1.56 27.53
CA THR A 627 12.04 2.53 28.49
C THR A 627 11.46 3.95 28.35
N GLY A 628 10.41 4.15 27.54
CA GLY A 628 9.81 5.46 27.32
C GLY A 628 8.98 5.95 28.52
N PRO A 629 8.75 7.29 28.62
CA PRO A 629 7.98 7.88 29.72
C PRO A 629 6.49 7.54 29.67
N GLN A 630 5.99 7.09 28.53
CA GLN A 630 4.60 6.68 28.31
C GLN A 630 4.59 5.38 27.51
N CYS A 631 3.78 4.42 27.95
CA CYS A 631 3.62 3.16 27.28
C CYS A 631 2.68 3.29 26.06
N HIS A 632 3.22 3.39 24.86
CA HIS A 632 2.50 3.16 23.63
C HIS A 632 2.34 1.66 23.41
N THR A 633 1.14 1.12 23.58
CA THR A 633 0.82 -0.31 23.61
C THR A 633 0.83 -0.96 22.20
N GLY A 634 1.77 -0.55 21.38
CA GLY A 634 1.96 -0.96 19.98
C GLY A 634 3.22 -1.79 19.75
N SER A 635 3.60 -2.63 20.70
CA SER A 635 4.59 -3.69 20.47
C SER A 635 3.91 -4.83 19.70
N PHE A 636 4.48 -5.28 18.58
CA PHE A 636 3.88 -6.30 17.69
C PHE A 636 4.94 -7.17 17.01
N TRP A 637 6.19 -7.15 17.48
CA TRP A 637 7.31 -7.77 16.76
C TRP A 637 7.50 -9.25 17.08
N ILE A 638 7.14 -9.67 18.30
CA ILE A 638 7.36 -11.06 18.74
C ILE A 638 6.65 -12.05 17.82
N PRO A 639 5.32 -11.95 17.55
CA PRO A 639 4.66 -12.90 16.68
C PRO A 639 5.13 -12.83 15.23
N GLY A 640 5.71 -11.70 14.82
CA GLY A 640 6.27 -11.56 13.48
C GLY A 640 7.53 -12.40 13.25
N TYR A 641 8.44 -12.45 14.23
CA TYR A 641 9.70 -13.20 14.13
C TYR A 641 9.64 -14.60 14.74
N ALA A 642 8.83 -14.78 15.78
CA ALA A 642 8.58 -16.10 16.35
C ALA A 642 7.61 -16.95 15.52
N GLU A 643 6.81 -16.31 14.65
CA GLU A 643 5.73 -16.95 13.91
C GLU A 643 4.77 -17.76 14.82
N ARG A 644 4.59 -17.26 16.04
CA ARG A 644 3.72 -17.83 17.09
C ARG A 644 2.88 -16.74 17.68
N ARG A 645 1.67 -17.06 18.10
CA ARG A 645 0.81 -16.13 18.80
C ARG A 645 1.35 -15.78 20.18
N VAL A 646 1.09 -14.57 20.63
CA VAL A 646 1.44 -14.09 21.96
C VAL A 646 0.18 -13.91 22.80
N LEU A 647 0.24 -14.29 24.07
CA LEU A 647 -0.89 -14.18 24.97
C LEU A 647 -1.37 -12.73 25.10
N VAL A 648 -0.45 -11.82 25.44
CA VAL A 648 -0.62 -10.37 25.41
C VAL A 648 0.75 -9.74 25.13
N GLU A 649 0.94 -9.15 23.95
CA GLU A 649 2.10 -8.31 23.67
C GLU A 649 1.65 -6.84 23.67
N GLY A 650 1.13 -6.34 22.57
CA GLY A 650 0.54 -5.00 22.47
C GLY A 650 -0.94 -5.11 22.10
N TRP A 651 -1.73 -4.06 22.32
CA TRP A 651 -3.18 -4.10 22.03
C TRP A 651 -3.72 -2.86 21.31
N ALA A 652 -2.87 -1.87 21.02
CA ALA A 652 -3.27 -0.59 20.44
C ALA A 652 -4.08 -0.70 19.12
N TYR A 653 -3.81 -1.73 18.28
CA TYR A 653 -4.45 -1.87 16.97
C TYR A 653 -5.61 -2.89 16.95
N THR A 654 -6.02 -3.38 18.11
CA THR A 654 -7.22 -4.22 18.19
C THR A 654 -8.49 -3.38 18.01
N ALA A 655 -9.55 -3.97 17.44
CA ALA A 655 -10.84 -3.30 17.36
C ALA A 655 -11.35 -2.89 18.76
N ARG A 656 -11.16 -3.77 19.73
CA ARG A 656 -11.64 -3.56 21.10
C ARG A 656 -11.00 -2.36 21.79
N ALA A 657 -9.69 -2.12 21.60
CA ALA A 657 -9.02 -0.92 22.10
C ALA A 657 -9.58 0.35 21.44
N ASN A 658 -9.83 0.31 20.12
CA ASN A 658 -10.38 1.43 19.36
C ASN A 658 -11.87 1.66 19.60
N ASP A 659 -12.63 0.64 20.01
CA ASP A 659 -14.05 0.80 20.36
C ASP A 659 -14.25 1.51 21.72
N VAL A 660 -13.29 1.34 22.65
CA VAL A 660 -13.28 2.01 23.96
C VAL A 660 -12.76 3.44 23.83
N HIS A 661 -11.75 3.67 22.97
CA HIS A 661 -11.08 4.96 22.82
C HIS A 661 -11.09 5.40 21.35
N THR A 662 -11.86 6.44 21.03
CA THR A 662 -11.99 6.99 19.67
C THR A 662 -10.88 7.99 19.31
N SER A 663 -9.91 8.21 20.18
CA SER A 663 -8.80 9.16 20.05
C SER A 663 -7.45 8.45 20.08
N ALA A 664 -6.35 9.23 20.02
CA ALA A 664 -5.00 8.70 20.22
C ALA A 664 -4.80 8.00 21.58
N GLU A 665 -5.74 8.17 22.52
CA GLU A 665 -5.77 7.44 23.80
C GLU A 665 -5.85 5.92 23.62
N ALA A 666 -6.41 5.44 22.50
CA ALA A 666 -6.40 4.01 22.16
C ALA A 666 -4.97 3.43 22.13
N LEU A 667 -3.98 4.24 21.81
CA LEU A 667 -2.56 3.85 21.77
C LEU A 667 -1.91 3.71 23.15
N TYR A 668 -2.54 4.29 24.17
CA TYR A 668 -2.01 4.39 25.54
C TYR A 668 -2.98 3.85 26.60
N GLY A 669 -4.16 3.39 26.18
CA GLY A 669 -5.21 2.92 27.06
C GLY A 669 -4.86 1.59 27.74
N PRO A 670 -5.51 1.27 28.87
CA PRO A 670 -5.29 0.02 29.58
C PRO A 670 -5.84 -1.17 28.77
N PHE A 671 -5.27 -2.34 28.99
CA PHE A 671 -5.81 -3.58 28.45
C PHE A 671 -7.17 -3.87 29.11
N TRP A 672 -8.13 -4.34 28.35
CA TRP A 672 -9.51 -4.55 28.84
C TRP A 672 -9.67 -5.76 29.75
N ASP A 673 -8.82 -6.79 29.62
CA ASP A 673 -8.83 -8.01 30.43
C ASP A 673 -7.68 -7.94 31.45
N GLN A 674 -7.94 -7.22 32.56
CA GLN A 674 -6.95 -6.98 33.60
C GLN A 674 -6.47 -8.28 34.27
N GLU A 675 -7.32 -9.30 34.37
CA GLU A 675 -6.95 -10.59 34.95
C GLU A 675 -5.98 -11.36 34.05
N LYS A 676 -6.24 -11.40 32.74
CA LYS A 676 -5.34 -12.00 31.77
C LYS A 676 -3.97 -11.32 31.75
N LEU A 677 -3.97 -9.97 31.79
CA LEU A 677 -2.73 -9.18 31.86
C LEU A 677 -1.97 -9.44 33.16
N ARG A 678 -2.66 -9.42 34.31
CA ARG A 678 -2.06 -9.68 35.59
C ARG A 678 -1.38 -11.05 35.66
N ILE A 679 -2.06 -12.11 35.21
CA ILE A 679 -1.50 -13.47 35.18
C ILE A 679 -0.29 -13.53 34.23
N ASN A 680 -0.34 -12.84 33.08
CA ASN A 680 0.79 -12.74 32.16
C ASN A 680 2.00 -12.08 32.84
N ASP A 681 1.81 -10.95 33.52
CA ASP A 681 2.89 -10.11 34.05
C ASP A 681 3.48 -10.67 35.33
N GLU A 682 2.68 -11.34 36.17
CA GLU A 682 3.14 -12.01 37.40
C GLU A 682 4.17 -13.12 37.09
N ALA A 683 4.12 -13.73 35.88
CA ALA A 683 5.15 -14.68 35.47
C ALA A 683 6.56 -14.08 35.42
N PHE A 684 6.68 -12.76 35.28
CA PHE A 684 7.95 -12.04 35.14
C PHE A 684 8.32 -11.21 36.35
N THR A 685 7.37 -10.90 37.24
CA THR A 685 7.58 -10.01 38.40
C THR A 685 7.52 -10.76 39.75
N GLY A 686 6.74 -11.82 39.80
CA GLY A 686 6.55 -12.64 41.00
C GLY A 686 6.09 -14.04 40.61
N PRO A 687 6.93 -14.83 39.91
CA PRO A 687 6.53 -16.14 39.38
C PRO A 687 6.21 -17.13 40.51
N THR A 688 5.07 -17.79 40.37
CA THR A 688 4.67 -18.92 41.25
C THR A 688 4.39 -20.16 40.41
N ALA A 689 4.55 -21.34 40.97
CA ALA A 689 4.25 -22.60 40.28
C ALA A 689 2.79 -22.65 39.82
N GLU A 690 1.85 -22.16 40.63
CA GLU A 690 0.43 -22.10 40.32
C GLU A 690 0.14 -21.11 39.16
N GLY A 691 0.78 -19.93 39.17
CA GLY A 691 0.65 -18.93 38.11
C GLY A 691 1.15 -19.47 36.76
N LEU A 692 2.33 -20.09 36.73
CA LEU A 692 2.89 -20.69 35.51
C LEU A 692 2.07 -21.91 35.04
N GLU A 693 1.52 -22.70 35.94
CA GLU A 693 0.61 -23.79 35.57
C GLU A 693 -0.70 -23.25 35.02
N THR A 694 -1.21 -22.12 35.54
CA THR A 694 -2.38 -21.43 35.00
C THR A 694 -2.11 -20.92 33.58
N LEU A 695 -0.94 -20.29 33.32
CA LEU A 695 -0.54 -19.88 31.98
C LEU A 695 -0.54 -21.07 31.00
N ARG A 696 0.02 -22.17 31.44
CA ARG A 696 0.13 -23.39 30.62
C ARG A 696 -1.22 -24.05 30.36
N THR A 697 -2.03 -24.28 31.40
CA THR A 697 -3.26 -25.09 31.29
C THR A 697 -4.47 -24.30 30.82
N LYS A 698 -4.66 -23.06 31.34
CA LYS A 698 -5.80 -22.23 31.00
C LYS A 698 -5.61 -21.50 29.66
N TYR A 699 -4.36 -21.02 29.40
CA TYR A 699 -4.09 -20.19 28.23
C TYR A 699 -3.28 -20.91 27.13
N GLY A 700 -2.67 -22.04 27.40
CA GLY A 700 -1.85 -22.78 26.44
C GLY A 700 -0.48 -22.16 26.19
N VAL A 701 0.06 -21.41 27.15
CA VAL A 701 1.40 -20.83 27.06
C VAL A 701 2.46 -21.92 27.28
N HIS A 702 3.42 -22.00 26.39
CA HIS A 702 4.55 -22.93 26.46
C HIS A 702 5.89 -22.22 26.59
N TRP A 703 5.96 -20.95 26.18
CA TRP A 703 7.17 -20.16 26.13
C TRP A 703 7.00 -18.82 26.81
N LEU A 704 8.05 -18.36 27.52
CA LEU A 704 8.14 -17.02 28.08
C LEU A 704 9.29 -16.31 27.41
N LEU A 705 9.05 -15.10 26.87
CA LEU A 705 10.06 -14.21 26.33
C LEU A 705 10.11 -12.95 27.18
N ALA A 706 11.23 -12.75 27.90
CA ALA A 706 11.42 -11.67 28.86
C ALA A 706 12.49 -10.68 28.38
N ASP A 707 12.26 -9.39 28.62
CA ASP A 707 13.25 -8.32 28.42
C ASP A 707 13.52 -7.62 29.78
N GLU A 708 14.74 -7.70 30.28
CA GLU A 708 15.15 -7.11 31.57
C GLU A 708 15.14 -5.57 31.55
N ARG A 709 15.04 -4.94 30.40
CA ARG A 709 14.86 -3.48 30.32
C ARG A 709 13.49 -3.05 30.85
N VAL A 710 12.48 -3.95 30.76
CA VAL A 710 11.11 -3.71 31.24
C VAL A 710 11.02 -3.94 32.74
N ALA A 711 11.53 -5.07 33.22
CA ALA A 711 11.56 -5.43 34.64
C ALA A 711 12.68 -6.42 34.89
N GLN A 712 13.31 -6.33 36.06
CA GLN A 712 14.30 -7.32 36.52
C GLN A 712 13.60 -8.67 36.71
N ILE A 713 14.09 -9.69 36.05
CA ILE A 713 13.51 -11.04 36.11
C ILE A 713 13.99 -11.76 37.40
N PRO A 714 13.07 -12.22 38.25
CA PRO A 714 13.44 -12.93 39.49
C PRO A 714 14.16 -14.26 39.21
N ASP A 715 15.16 -14.59 40.00
CA ASP A 715 15.90 -15.87 39.92
C ASP A 715 14.98 -17.08 40.12
N ASP A 716 13.88 -16.91 40.84
CA ASP A 716 12.88 -17.97 41.06
C ASP A 716 12.23 -18.46 39.73
N LEU A 717 12.17 -17.62 38.71
CA LEU A 717 11.66 -18.07 37.39
C LEU A 717 12.52 -19.19 36.81
N ALA A 718 13.84 -19.11 36.94
CA ALA A 718 14.76 -20.15 36.47
C ALA A 718 14.65 -21.49 37.26
N ARG A 719 14.00 -21.47 38.45
CA ARG A 719 13.69 -22.69 39.21
C ARG A 719 12.37 -23.33 38.79
N LEU A 720 11.46 -22.52 38.23
CA LEU A 720 10.10 -22.90 37.89
C LEU A 720 9.92 -23.17 36.37
N ALA A 721 10.84 -22.68 35.53
CA ALA A 721 10.85 -22.86 34.07
C ALA A 721 12.29 -23.05 33.59
N GLU A 722 12.46 -23.74 32.46
CA GLU A 722 13.78 -24.01 31.89
C GLU A 722 14.29 -22.84 31.07
N LEU A 723 15.43 -22.21 31.49
CA LEU A 723 16.08 -21.20 30.67
C LEU A 723 16.71 -21.84 29.44
N ARG A 724 16.23 -21.47 28.26
CA ARG A 724 16.61 -22.07 26.97
C ARG A 724 17.50 -21.17 26.12
N PHE A 725 17.37 -19.85 26.28
CA PHE A 725 18.14 -18.87 25.53
C PHE A 725 18.34 -17.60 26.36
N GLN A 726 19.53 -17.00 26.20
CA GLN A 726 19.83 -15.70 26.79
C GLN A 726 20.82 -14.96 25.90
N GLU A 727 20.48 -13.72 25.54
CA GLU A 727 21.37 -12.80 24.86
C GLU A 727 21.04 -11.36 25.29
N GLY A 728 22.07 -10.62 25.73
CA GLY A 728 21.89 -9.28 26.30
C GLY A 728 20.90 -9.27 27.44
N THR A 729 19.85 -8.48 27.31
CA THR A 729 18.75 -8.36 28.29
C THR A 729 17.59 -9.30 28.03
N VAL A 730 17.67 -10.09 26.97
CA VAL A 730 16.56 -10.97 26.56
C VAL A 730 16.81 -12.40 27.05
N ARG A 731 15.77 -12.97 27.66
CA ARG A 731 15.75 -14.36 28.14
C ARG A 731 14.53 -15.10 27.61
N VAL A 732 14.72 -16.37 27.25
CA VAL A 732 13.62 -17.28 26.85
C VAL A 732 13.58 -18.46 27.81
N TYR A 733 12.39 -18.71 28.35
CA TYR A 733 12.14 -19.86 29.20
C TYR A 733 11.09 -20.75 28.53
N GLN A 734 11.26 -22.08 28.71
CA GLN A 734 10.27 -23.07 28.34
C GLN A 734 9.56 -23.53 29.61
N LEU A 735 8.22 -23.50 29.61
CA LEU A 735 7.45 -24.05 30.72
C LEU A 735 7.55 -25.57 30.73
N TYR A 736 7.80 -26.14 31.91
CA TYR A 736 7.86 -27.58 32.05
C TYR A 736 6.51 -28.25 31.70
N PRO A 737 6.51 -29.43 31.05
CA PRO A 737 5.31 -30.23 30.95
C PRO A 737 4.79 -30.60 32.35
N PRO A 738 3.48 -30.91 32.51
CA PRO A 738 2.93 -31.28 33.79
C PRO A 738 3.76 -32.46 34.35
N ARG A 739 4.17 -32.33 35.63
CA ARG A 739 4.71 -33.50 36.31
C ARG A 739 3.65 -34.60 36.25
N PRO A 740 3.99 -35.83 35.85
CA PRO A 740 3.07 -36.97 36.03
C PRO A 740 2.63 -36.96 37.48
N PRO A 741 1.37 -37.29 37.78
CA PRO A 741 0.91 -37.42 39.16
C PRO A 741 1.92 -38.27 39.92
N GLU A 742 2.44 -37.78 41.05
CA GLU A 742 3.28 -38.57 41.91
C GLU A 742 2.52 -39.85 42.23
N GLU A 743 3.01 -41.01 41.77
CA GLU A 743 2.51 -42.31 42.21
C GLU A 743 2.49 -42.30 43.75
N PRO A 744 1.35 -42.60 44.37
CA PRO A 744 1.31 -42.65 45.82
C PRO A 744 2.42 -43.58 46.25
N THR A 745 3.42 -43.05 46.98
CA THR A 745 4.43 -43.85 47.63
C THR A 745 3.70 -44.81 48.55
N GLU A 746 3.57 -46.08 48.09
CA GLU A 746 3.19 -47.16 48.99
C GLU A 746 4.18 -47.13 50.16
N GLY A 747 3.69 -46.64 51.30
CA GLY A 747 4.43 -46.67 52.54
C GLY A 747 4.67 -48.09 52.97
N PRO A 748 5.78 -48.37 53.66
CA PRO A 748 6.23 -49.70 54.03
C PRO A 748 5.28 -50.42 55.01
#